data_562377084379c2e5a05a73d7ecb985a4
#
_entry.id   562377084379c2e5a05a73d7ecb985a4
#
_cell.length_a   1.000
_cell.length_b   1.000
_cell.length_c   1.000
_cell.angle_alpha   90.00
_cell.angle_beta   90.00
_cell.angle_gamma   90.00
#
_symmetry.space_group_name_H-M   'P 1'
#
loop_
_entity.id
_entity.type
_entity.pdbx_description
1 polymer ?
#
loop_
_entity_poly.entity_id
_entity_poly.type
_entity_poly.pdbx_seq_one_letter_code
_entity_poly.pdbx_strand_id
1 'polypeptide(L)'
;MNITVIDPKSSLVEKTGALLLASKSLENNLVVFPGKRPAHFLRKYLADKVGKAFKAPVITSMDGFMDRAAEELGLQGREASQLDLAYLLCDRLKAELCGVIARDPLDLSLDAVLPWAFKLIGDFEELKIELKTPRDLAAYDAILPQDLRTDAFIKKLDGFSRLYAEFYAAAEKEGLLTRSMKYAAVAENVSRLAADKYENMIFAGFFALTGAEKAVLRGLSGRGAQLLLEPGPGLAEQFAFLGGSLQAAAAERQALPEKLRFYKAPDAHGEVFSLARALEAPGPGDVIVLPEARTLFPLLENVLPAAGDYNVSIGYPLAATPVYALLGALGDLLDKKTEAGYFAPNYLKFVFHPYVKNTYLDGAAEPSRVIFQAVEERLSGRVNKYVALREIEEDAELLRAAAARLQAHGSALDAAGVKAHLKGVHDRLLRPFEELRDIADFAGKLLAFISQVSENSTAPLHPYWAPFVEKAIEHIIELKNSRLGGERFAGAAGYFKLFKTFIQGANYPFPGTPLKGLQVLGFLETRGLKFKRVYFLDANADVLPAARKEDTILSHFVREGLGLATYKTRERLARYYFNALLNGAAEAHIFYKDSADQERSPFVEKLAWDLQRRGVKAPEEEVHLRVNFSQGEPAPAAKTPELAAALRERGFSPSAIDTYLKCGLRFYYRYALRLAEKDEVSDEIEQRDIGVIVHDALEAFFKARAGKPLEITEKDYAEITAEARKVFDARLKGHRAGFEYLIKRQVERRLKDILDYHRDNLSGTVILGCETELKAELETKFGPVALRGYADRVDQRGGTVHILDYKTGSGASVPNWQKFDLGLREDWPATLKSVQLPFYILAYMAEHGVASAAGMDASLMLLGAENISEETLYKERNKKTPEKAAIFGTYKQAITALVEEILDENLKFEPTADEKNCASCPFKTLCGRQWTEG
;
A
#
# COMPACT_ATOMS: atom_id res chain seq x y z
N MET A 1 -24.04 -33.43 32.13
CA MET A 1 -22.63 -33.31 31.75
C MET A 1 -21.82 -32.85 32.96
N ASN A 2 -20.71 -33.51 33.27
CA ASN A 2 -19.83 -33.03 34.34
C ASN A 2 -18.98 -31.86 33.83
N ILE A 3 -19.07 -30.69 34.50
CA ILE A 3 -18.34 -29.49 34.11
C ILE A 3 -17.37 -29.16 35.23
N THR A 4 -16.10 -29.14 34.92
CA THR A 4 -15.02 -28.79 35.84
C THR A 4 -14.31 -27.54 35.36
N VAL A 5 -14.32 -26.48 36.16
CA VAL A 5 -13.48 -25.27 35.93
C VAL A 5 -12.18 -25.46 36.68
N ILE A 6 -11.06 -25.42 36.01
CA ILE A 6 -9.76 -25.63 36.62
C ILE A 6 -9.29 -24.35 37.35
N ASP A 7 -8.35 -24.49 38.25
CA ASP A 7 -7.70 -23.32 38.85
C ASP A 7 -6.96 -22.49 37.76
N PRO A 8 -7.03 -21.14 37.79
CA PRO A 8 -6.39 -20.26 36.80
C PRO A 8 -4.89 -20.53 36.56
N LYS A 9 -4.17 -20.94 37.63
CA LYS A 9 -2.75 -21.27 37.54
C LYS A 9 -2.46 -22.70 37.06
N SER A 10 -3.49 -23.55 36.94
CA SER A 10 -3.33 -24.95 36.53
C SER A 10 -3.19 -25.08 35.02
N SER A 11 -2.39 -26.02 34.55
CA SER A 11 -2.31 -26.38 33.14
C SER A 11 -3.50 -27.27 32.74
N LEU A 12 -4.23 -26.87 31.72
CA LEU A 12 -5.33 -27.65 31.12
C LEU A 12 -4.82 -29.01 30.62
N VAL A 13 -3.65 -29.01 29.97
CA VAL A 13 -3.01 -30.22 29.43
C VAL A 13 -2.66 -31.18 30.55
N GLU A 14 -2.06 -30.72 31.66
CA GLU A 14 -1.71 -31.59 32.80
C GLU A 14 -2.93 -32.12 33.52
N LYS A 15 -3.96 -31.29 33.71
CA LYS A 15 -5.22 -31.75 34.33
C LYS A 15 -5.92 -32.80 33.48
N THR A 16 -5.98 -32.57 32.16
CA THR A 16 -6.52 -33.57 31.22
C THR A 16 -5.72 -34.88 31.29
N GLY A 17 -4.38 -34.77 31.27
CA GLY A 17 -3.49 -35.92 31.36
C GLY A 17 -3.65 -36.68 32.68
N ALA A 18 -3.80 -35.97 33.80
CA ALA A 18 -4.06 -36.63 35.10
C ALA A 18 -5.36 -37.39 35.13
N LEU A 19 -6.44 -36.87 34.52
CA LEU A 19 -7.72 -37.59 34.39
C LEU A 19 -7.57 -38.87 33.54
N LEU A 20 -6.80 -38.81 32.46
CA LEU A 20 -6.53 -39.95 31.60
C LEU A 20 -5.70 -41.03 32.31
N LEU A 21 -4.67 -40.62 33.07
CA LEU A 21 -3.85 -41.56 33.85
C LEU A 21 -4.60 -42.23 34.99
N ALA A 22 -5.70 -41.66 35.46
CA ALA A 22 -6.59 -42.25 36.44
C ALA A 22 -7.64 -43.21 35.84
N SER A 23 -7.78 -43.29 34.52
CA SER A 23 -8.68 -44.20 33.82
C SER A 23 -8.15 -45.63 33.86
N LYS A 24 -9.05 -46.61 33.68
CA LYS A 24 -8.70 -48.05 33.66
C LYS A 24 -7.84 -48.40 32.44
N SER A 25 -8.09 -47.77 31.32
CA SER A 25 -7.37 -47.99 30.07
C SER A 25 -7.20 -46.69 29.32
N LEU A 26 -5.94 -46.29 28.95
CA LEU A 26 -5.68 -45.07 28.19
C LEU A 26 -6.31 -45.12 26.79
N GLU A 27 -6.29 -46.23 26.12
CA GLU A 27 -6.78 -46.39 24.74
C GLU A 27 -8.27 -46.15 24.59
N ASN A 28 -9.05 -46.33 25.64
CA ASN A 28 -10.51 -46.21 25.62
C ASN A 28 -11.00 -44.78 25.98
N ASN A 29 -10.15 -43.81 25.85
CA ASN A 29 -10.51 -42.40 26.11
C ASN A 29 -10.48 -41.56 24.83
N LEU A 30 -11.36 -40.55 24.80
CA LEU A 30 -11.43 -39.53 23.79
C LEU A 30 -11.20 -38.18 24.42
N VAL A 31 -10.26 -37.40 23.85
CA VAL A 31 -10.03 -36.00 24.23
C VAL A 31 -10.19 -35.11 23.01
N VAL A 32 -11.03 -34.08 23.15
CA VAL A 32 -11.32 -33.10 22.11
C VAL A 32 -10.88 -31.71 22.61
N PHE A 33 -10.03 -31.02 21.82
CA PHE A 33 -9.62 -29.67 22.05
C PHE A 33 -10.20 -28.73 20.97
N PRO A 34 -10.30 -27.42 21.18
CA PRO A 34 -10.68 -26.47 20.14
C PRO A 34 -9.72 -26.44 18.95
N GLY A 35 -8.46 -26.79 19.17
CA GLY A 35 -7.40 -26.78 18.16
C GLY A 35 -6.43 -27.93 18.29
N LYS A 36 -5.52 -28.11 17.33
CA LYS A 36 -4.58 -29.23 17.25
C LYS A 36 -3.41 -29.16 18.25
N ARG A 37 -3.00 -27.95 18.65
CA ARG A 37 -1.77 -27.73 19.41
C ARG A 37 -1.78 -28.37 20.82
N PRO A 38 -2.78 -28.18 21.67
CA PRO A 38 -2.82 -28.82 23.00
C PRO A 38 -2.70 -30.33 22.92
N ALA A 39 -3.15 -30.96 21.84
CA ALA A 39 -3.01 -32.37 21.60
C ALA A 39 -1.55 -32.84 21.54
N HIS A 40 -0.64 -32.06 20.95
CA HIS A 40 0.79 -32.40 20.92
C HIS A 40 1.41 -32.35 22.32
N PHE A 41 1.07 -31.34 23.11
CA PHE A 41 1.54 -31.20 24.49
C PHE A 41 0.99 -32.30 25.40
N LEU A 42 -0.27 -32.68 25.20
CA LEU A 42 -0.88 -33.77 25.97
C LEU A 42 -0.21 -35.12 25.65
N ARG A 43 0.09 -35.41 24.37
CA ARG A 43 0.82 -36.62 23.98
C ARG A 43 2.21 -36.67 24.63
N LYS A 44 2.91 -35.55 24.64
CA LYS A 44 4.21 -35.44 25.30
C LYS A 44 4.08 -35.67 26.79
N TYR A 45 3.14 -35.01 27.46
CA TYR A 45 2.88 -35.18 28.88
C TYR A 45 2.61 -36.65 29.27
N LEU A 46 1.78 -37.31 28.49
CA LEU A 46 1.46 -38.74 28.72
C LEU A 46 2.69 -39.62 28.50
N ALA A 47 3.49 -39.36 27.45
CA ALA A 47 4.73 -40.10 27.17
C ALA A 47 5.74 -39.95 28.32
N ASP A 48 5.93 -38.71 28.79
CA ASP A 48 6.86 -38.43 29.90
C ASP A 48 6.41 -39.08 31.23
N LYS A 49 5.10 -39.13 31.49
CA LYS A 49 4.55 -39.73 32.73
C LYS A 49 4.50 -41.25 32.70
N VAL A 50 4.18 -41.83 31.56
CA VAL A 50 4.08 -43.29 31.40
C VAL A 50 5.47 -43.92 31.28
N GLY A 51 6.43 -43.26 30.63
CA GLY A 51 7.83 -43.73 30.55
C GLY A 51 8.09 -45.03 29.77
N LYS A 52 7.04 -45.59 29.14
CA LYS A 52 7.10 -46.83 28.35
C LYS A 52 6.11 -46.77 27.19
N ALA A 53 6.22 -47.69 26.24
CA ALA A 53 5.25 -47.80 25.14
C ALA A 53 3.85 -48.10 25.67
N PHE A 54 2.84 -47.38 25.16
CA PHE A 54 1.44 -47.54 25.49
C PHE A 54 0.56 -47.26 24.29
N LYS A 55 -0.66 -47.82 24.32
CA LYS A 55 -1.67 -47.44 23.33
C LYS A 55 -2.27 -46.08 23.73
N ALA A 56 -2.14 -45.14 22.84
CA ALA A 56 -2.57 -43.77 23.08
C ALA A 56 -4.08 -43.59 23.04
N PRO A 57 -4.69 -42.71 23.86
CA PRO A 57 -6.07 -42.31 23.71
C PRO A 57 -6.29 -41.59 22.35
N VAL A 58 -7.54 -41.47 21.94
CA VAL A 58 -7.92 -40.65 20.81
C VAL A 58 -7.85 -39.17 21.22
N ILE A 59 -6.86 -38.44 20.72
CA ILE A 59 -6.70 -37.03 21.03
C ILE A 59 -6.82 -36.25 19.70
N THR A 60 -7.83 -35.38 19.59
CA THR A 60 -8.19 -34.71 18.36
C THR A 60 -8.64 -33.25 18.58
N SER A 61 -8.76 -32.50 17.52
CA SER A 61 -9.43 -31.18 17.52
C SER A 61 -10.94 -31.37 17.32
N MET A 62 -11.74 -30.31 17.51
CA MET A 62 -13.16 -30.34 17.26
C MET A 62 -13.48 -30.70 15.81
N ASP A 63 -12.78 -30.11 14.84
CA ASP A 63 -12.94 -30.47 13.42
C ASP A 63 -12.66 -31.97 13.20
N GLY A 64 -11.54 -32.47 13.73
CA GLY A 64 -11.21 -33.89 13.59
C GLY A 64 -12.18 -34.84 14.33
N PHE A 65 -12.85 -34.37 15.38
CA PHE A 65 -13.95 -35.10 16.02
C PHE A 65 -15.16 -35.13 15.12
N MET A 66 -15.56 -33.97 14.53
CA MET A 66 -16.70 -33.89 13.62
C MET A 66 -16.49 -34.70 12.34
N ASP A 67 -15.29 -34.72 11.77
CA ASP A 67 -14.93 -35.53 10.61
C ASP A 67 -15.12 -37.03 10.91
N ARG A 68 -14.56 -37.52 12.03
CA ARG A 68 -14.76 -38.93 12.47
C ARG A 68 -16.21 -39.27 12.75
N ALA A 69 -16.97 -38.35 13.34
CA ALA A 69 -18.38 -38.53 13.59
C ALA A 69 -19.18 -38.57 12.28
N ALA A 70 -18.83 -37.75 11.32
CA ALA A 70 -19.44 -37.75 9.99
C ALA A 70 -19.16 -39.06 9.23
N GLU A 71 -17.94 -39.59 9.28
CA GLU A 71 -17.55 -40.89 8.75
C GLU A 71 -18.34 -42.04 9.44
N GLU A 72 -18.45 -42.01 10.78
CA GLU A 72 -19.20 -43.00 11.57
C GLU A 72 -20.69 -43.00 11.20
N LEU A 73 -21.25 -41.83 10.86
CA LEU A 73 -22.64 -41.70 10.40
C LEU A 73 -22.82 -42.07 8.91
N GLY A 74 -21.74 -42.42 8.21
CA GLY A 74 -21.78 -42.83 6.81
C GLY A 74 -22.02 -41.68 5.84
N LEU A 75 -21.70 -40.43 6.21
CA LEU A 75 -21.79 -39.29 5.32
C LEU A 75 -20.80 -39.45 4.17
N GLN A 76 -21.33 -39.47 2.95
CA GLN A 76 -20.52 -39.58 1.73
C GLN A 76 -20.60 -38.30 0.91
N GLY A 77 -19.51 -37.92 0.30
CA GLY A 77 -19.44 -36.78 -0.57
C GLY A 77 -17.99 -36.32 -0.77
N ARG A 78 -17.74 -35.59 -1.88
CA ARG A 78 -16.48 -34.95 -2.12
C ARG A 78 -16.39 -33.62 -1.33
N GLU A 79 -15.30 -33.39 -0.65
CA GLU A 79 -15.10 -32.12 0.02
C GLU A 79 -15.14 -30.96 -1.00
N ALA A 80 -16.00 -29.99 -0.75
CA ALA A 80 -16.24 -28.87 -1.64
C ALA A 80 -15.18 -27.78 -1.41
N SER A 81 -14.48 -27.35 -2.47
CA SER A 81 -13.67 -26.16 -2.42
C SER A 81 -14.52 -24.89 -2.51
N GLN A 82 -13.95 -23.73 -2.14
CA GLN A 82 -14.61 -22.44 -2.33
C GLN A 82 -14.94 -22.16 -3.80
N LEU A 83 -14.08 -22.61 -4.73
CA LEU A 83 -14.30 -22.46 -6.17
C LEU A 83 -15.43 -23.36 -6.68
N ASP A 84 -15.61 -24.57 -6.15
CA ASP A 84 -16.76 -25.43 -6.46
C ASP A 84 -18.08 -24.76 -6.05
N LEU A 85 -18.11 -24.20 -4.84
CA LEU A 85 -19.29 -23.52 -4.30
C LEU A 85 -19.59 -22.21 -5.06
N ALA A 86 -18.54 -21.47 -5.45
CA ALA A 86 -18.69 -20.28 -6.28
C ALA A 86 -19.23 -20.62 -7.68
N TYR A 87 -18.75 -21.71 -8.29
CA TYR A 87 -19.28 -22.22 -9.54
C TYR A 87 -20.79 -22.57 -9.42
N LEU A 88 -21.16 -23.27 -8.34
CA LEU A 88 -22.55 -23.64 -8.07
C LEU A 88 -23.48 -22.41 -8.07
N LEU A 89 -23.07 -21.32 -7.39
CA LEU A 89 -23.83 -20.08 -7.35
C LEU A 89 -23.83 -19.33 -8.68
N CYS A 90 -22.71 -19.25 -9.37
CA CYS A 90 -22.56 -18.45 -10.57
C CYS A 90 -23.14 -19.11 -11.83
N ASP A 91 -23.16 -20.45 -11.88
CA ASP A 91 -23.66 -21.20 -13.04
C ASP A 91 -25.06 -21.78 -12.79
N ARG A 92 -25.19 -22.58 -11.72
CA ARG A 92 -26.44 -23.35 -11.47
C ARG A 92 -27.54 -22.51 -10.85
N LEU A 93 -27.20 -21.54 -10.01
CA LEU A 93 -28.16 -20.73 -9.25
C LEU A 93 -28.10 -19.25 -9.66
N LYS A 94 -27.70 -18.99 -10.90
CA LYS A 94 -27.51 -17.61 -11.40
C LYS A 94 -28.78 -16.77 -11.33
N ALA A 95 -29.92 -17.36 -11.67
CA ALA A 95 -31.22 -16.66 -11.69
C ALA A 95 -31.64 -16.24 -10.27
N GLU A 96 -31.51 -17.15 -9.31
CA GLU A 96 -31.85 -16.94 -7.90
C GLU A 96 -30.89 -15.92 -7.27
N LEU A 97 -29.62 -16.03 -7.59
CA LEU A 97 -28.59 -15.10 -7.16
C LEU A 97 -28.91 -13.67 -7.61
N CYS A 98 -29.38 -13.50 -8.86
CA CYS A 98 -29.81 -12.22 -9.39
C CYS A 98 -30.90 -11.56 -8.56
N GLY A 99 -31.88 -12.34 -8.13
CA GLY A 99 -32.97 -11.87 -7.29
C GLY A 99 -32.52 -11.32 -5.95
N VAL A 100 -31.39 -11.83 -5.41
CA VAL A 100 -30.81 -11.38 -4.13
C VAL A 100 -29.97 -10.11 -4.30
N ILE A 101 -29.16 -10.01 -5.35
CA ILE A 101 -28.27 -8.88 -5.57
C ILE A 101 -28.94 -7.70 -6.31
N ALA A 102 -30.24 -7.82 -6.68
CA ALA A 102 -31.05 -6.79 -7.31
C ALA A 102 -30.46 -6.25 -8.64
N ARG A 103 -29.89 -7.12 -9.47
CA ARG A 103 -29.38 -6.77 -10.80
C ARG A 103 -30.23 -7.43 -11.89
N ASP A 104 -30.27 -6.82 -13.07
CA ASP A 104 -30.96 -7.39 -14.22
C ASP A 104 -30.25 -8.70 -14.63
N PRO A 105 -31.01 -9.82 -14.78
CA PRO A 105 -30.44 -11.11 -15.22
C PRO A 105 -29.73 -11.05 -16.57
N LEU A 106 -30.06 -10.09 -17.43
CA LEU A 106 -29.43 -9.90 -18.74
C LEU A 106 -28.05 -9.25 -18.68
N ASP A 107 -27.72 -8.56 -17.57
CA ASP A 107 -26.47 -7.79 -17.41
C ASP A 107 -25.47 -8.44 -16.44
N LEU A 108 -25.61 -9.74 -16.17
CA LEU A 108 -24.80 -10.45 -15.20
C LEU A 108 -23.57 -11.10 -15.84
N SER A 109 -22.53 -10.31 -15.94
CA SER A 109 -21.18 -10.83 -16.19
C SER A 109 -20.64 -11.55 -14.93
N LEU A 110 -19.72 -12.47 -15.15
CA LEU A 110 -19.02 -13.16 -14.03
C LEU A 110 -18.33 -12.14 -13.10
N ASP A 111 -17.80 -11.04 -13.66
CA ASP A 111 -17.20 -9.92 -12.93
C ASP A 111 -18.14 -9.32 -11.87
N ALA A 112 -19.43 -9.25 -12.19
CA ALA A 112 -20.44 -8.65 -11.32
C ALA A 112 -20.92 -9.60 -10.21
N VAL A 113 -20.99 -10.90 -10.50
CA VAL A 113 -21.63 -11.91 -9.65
C VAL A 113 -20.66 -12.55 -8.67
N LEU A 114 -19.45 -12.86 -9.12
CA LEU A 114 -18.49 -13.67 -8.37
C LEU A 114 -18.11 -13.09 -6.99
N PRO A 115 -17.91 -11.76 -6.82
CA PRO A 115 -17.64 -11.19 -5.50
C PRO A 115 -18.77 -11.39 -4.49
N TRP A 116 -20.02 -11.42 -4.99
CA TRP A 116 -21.20 -11.71 -4.16
C TRP A 116 -21.30 -13.19 -3.82
N ALA A 117 -20.94 -14.07 -4.74
CA ALA A 117 -20.93 -15.50 -4.51
C ALA A 117 -20.03 -15.87 -3.33
N PHE A 118 -18.81 -15.35 -3.25
CA PHE A 118 -17.91 -15.61 -2.12
C PHE A 118 -18.46 -15.11 -0.78
N LYS A 119 -19.12 -13.96 -0.76
CA LYS A 119 -19.77 -13.44 0.46
C LYS A 119 -20.94 -14.29 0.90
N LEU A 120 -21.79 -14.68 -0.06
CA LEU A 120 -22.94 -15.57 0.21
C LEU A 120 -22.51 -16.94 0.74
N ILE A 121 -21.46 -17.53 0.17
CA ILE A 121 -20.89 -18.77 0.67
C ILE A 121 -20.49 -18.63 2.15
N GLY A 122 -19.82 -17.55 2.50
CA GLY A 122 -19.46 -17.26 3.89
C GLY A 122 -20.68 -17.19 4.83
N ASP A 123 -21.71 -16.46 4.41
CA ASP A 123 -22.95 -16.33 5.20
C ASP A 123 -23.72 -17.65 5.28
N PHE A 124 -23.77 -18.43 4.19
CA PHE A 124 -24.47 -19.74 4.18
C PHE A 124 -23.77 -20.77 5.05
N GLU A 125 -22.43 -20.85 4.98
CA GLU A 125 -21.64 -21.73 5.84
C GLU A 125 -21.82 -21.38 7.32
N GLU A 126 -21.87 -20.08 7.65
CA GLU A 126 -22.14 -19.65 9.03
C GLU A 126 -23.55 -19.97 9.48
N LEU A 127 -24.58 -19.71 8.67
CA LEU A 127 -25.96 -20.07 9.00
C LEU A 127 -26.12 -21.59 9.22
N LYS A 128 -25.52 -22.40 8.36
CA LYS A 128 -25.63 -23.85 8.42
C LYS A 128 -24.96 -24.43 9.68
N ILE A 129 -23.77 -23.93 10.01
CA ILE A 129 -23.03 -24.39 11.20
C ILE A 129 -23.71 -23.93 12.52
N GLU A 130 -24.39 -22.76 12.45
CA GLU A 130 -25.21 -22.27 13.56
C GLU A 130 -26.60 -22.92 13.61
N LEU A 131 -26.86 -23.95 12.76
CA LEU A 131 -28.12 -24.68 12.65
C LEU A 131 -29.33 -23.77 12.33
N LYS A 132 -29.12 -22.70 11.58
CA LYS A 132 -30.20 -21.83 11.13
C LYS A 132 -30.83 -22.38 9.85
N THR A 133 -32.13 -22.45 9.84
CA THR A 133 -32.93 -22.97 8.71
C THR A 133 -33.45 -21.82 7.84
N PRO A 134 -33.86 -22.08 6.60
CA PRO A 134 -34.57 -21.07 5.78
C PRO A 134 -35.83 -20.51 6.48
N ARG A 135 -36.47 -21.29 7.35
CA ARG A 135 -37.64 -20.84 8.13
C ARG A 135 -37.25 -19.80 9.19
N ASP A 136 -36.08 -19.93 9.82
CA ASP A 136 -35.62 -18.97 10.80
C ASP A 136 -35.36 -17.59 10.14
N LEU A 137 -34.86 -17.61 8.90
CA LEU A 137 -34.68 -16.38 8.09
C LEU A 137 -36.01 -15.75 7.67
N ALA A 138 -36.97 -16.56 7.21
CA ALA A 138 -38.32 -16.10 6.85
C ALA A 138 -39.11 -15.59 8.06
N ALA A 139 -38.97 -16.24 9.23
CA ALA A 139 -39.60 -15.80 10.46
C ALA A 139 -39.01 -14.50 11.04
N TYR A 140 -37.80 -14.13 10.66
CA TYR A 140 -37.13 -12.94 11.15
C TYR A 140 -37.82 -11.64 10.76
N ASP A 141 -38.54 -11.63 9.65
CA ASP A 141 -39.39 -10.50 9.24
C ASP A 141 -40.34 -10.06 10.36
N ALA A 142 -40.91 -10.99 11.13
CA ALA A 142 -41.83 -10.70 12.21
C ALA A 142 -41.18 -9.99 13.42
N ILE A 143 -39.85 -10.02 13.55
CA ILE A 143 -39.08 -9.55 14.70
C ILE A 143 -38.39 -8.21 14.38
N LEU A 144 -38.31 -7.83 13.09
CA LEU A 144 -37.67 -6.59 12.69
C LEU A 144 -38.35 -5.34 13.28
N PRO A 145 -37.59 -4.33 13.72
CA PRO A 145 -38.11 -3.00 14.05
C PRO A 145 -38.90 -2.41 12.89
N GLN A 146 -39.99 -1.70 13.20
CA GLN A 146 -40.90 -1.16 12.17
C GLN A 146 -40.23 -0.25 11.15
N ASP A 147 -39.23 0.53 11.57
CA ASP A 147 -38.47 1.45 10.76
C ASP A 147 -37.54 0.75 9.74
N LEU A 148 -37.19 -0.50 9.97
CA LEU A 148 -36.40 -1.34 9.06
C LEU A 148 -37.27 -2.26 8.17
N ARG A 149 -38.57 -2.31 8.40
CA ARG A 149 -39.53 -3.14 7.64
C ARG A 149 -39.92 -2.47 6.32
N THR A 150 -39.09 -2.58 5.31
CA THR A 150 -39.50 -2.16 3.95
C THR A 150 -39.79 -3.38 3.10
N ASP A 151 -40.71 -3.26 2.17
CA ASP A 151 -41.07 -4.34 1.22
C ASP A 151 -39.84 -4.82 0.42
N ALA A 152 -38.92 -3.91 0.12
CA ALA A 152 -37.69 -4.23 -0.59
C ALA A 152 -36.74 -5.08 0.28
N PHE A 153 -36.65 -4.79 1.59
CA PHE A 153 -35.85 -5.59 2.51
C PHE A 153 -36.42 -6.98 2.72
N ILE A 154 -37.73 -7.08 2.90
CA ILE A 154 -38.46 -8.36 3.07
C ILE A 154 -38.26 -9.24 1.83
N LYS A 155 -38.43 -8.69 0.62
CA LYS A 155 -38.21 -9.42 -0.64
C LYS A 155 -36.77 -9.93 -0.76
N LYS A 156 -35.77 -9.12 -0.34
CA LYS A 156 -34.36 -9.54 -0.35
C LYS A 156 -34.09 -10.67 0.64
N LEU A 157 -34.64 -10.60 1.85
CA LEU A 157 -34.46 -11.63 2.86
C LEU A 157 -35.14 -12.94 2.45
N ASP A 158 -36.33 -12.87 1.85
CA ASP A 158 -37.02 -14.02 1.29
C ASP A 158 -36.27 -14.66 0.11
N GLY A 159 -35.75 -13.83 -0.82
CA GLY A 159 -34.86 -14.29 -1.88
C GLY A 159 -33.58 -14.94 -1.34
N PHE A 160 -32.96 -14.35 -0.33
CA PHE A 160 -31.78 -14.91 0.35
C PHE A 160 -32.10 -16.25 1.01
N SER A 161 -33.23 -16.35 1.69
CA SER A 161 -33.71 -17.60 2.34
C SER A 161 -33.92 -18.74 1.34
N ARG A 162 -34.56 -18.43 0.18
CA ARG A 162 -34.74 -19.41 -0.91
C ARG A 162 -33.41 -19.85 -1.51
N LEU A 163 -32.54 -18.87 -1.85
CA LEU A 163 -31.20 -19.16 -2.39
C LEU A 163 -30.37 -20.03 -1.43
N TYR A 164 -30.46 -19.76 -0.12
CA TYR A 164 -29.81 -20.58 0.91
C TYR A 164 -30.29 -22.05 0.87
N ALA A 165 -31.60 -22.27 0.78
CA ALA A 165 -32.17 -23.61 0.67
C ALA A 165 -31.72 -24.34 -0.62
N GLU A 166 -31.82 -23.67 -1.75
CA GLU A 166 -31.46 -24.21 -3.07
C GLU A 166 -29.96 -24.47 -3.19
N PHE A 167 -29.11 -23.63 -2.56
CA PHE A 167 -27.69 -23.83 -2.53
C PHE A 167 -27.27 -25.16 -1.94
N TYR A 168 -27.80 -25.51 -0.77
CA TYR A 168 -27.47 -26.79 -0.14
C TYR A 168 -28.11 -27.97 -0.83
N ALA A 169 -29.34 -27.83 -1.35
CA ALA A 169 -29.96 -28.87 -2.17
C ALA A 169 -29.16 -29.14 -3.46
N ALA A 170 -28.62 -28.10 -4.09
CA ALA A 170 -27.78 -28.26 -5.25
C ALA A 170 -26.40 -28.87 -4.89
N ALA A 171 -25.79 -28.48 -3.77
CA ALA A 171 -24.55 -29.07 -3.28
C ALA A 171 -24.71 -30.59 -3.00
N GLU A 172 -25.77 -30.98 -2.32
CA GLU A 172 -26.10 -32.39 -2.07
C GLU A 172 -26.32 -33.19 -3.36
N LYS A 173 -27.05 -32.61 -4.31
CA LYS A 173 -27.31 -33.24 -5.63
C LYS A 173 -26.02 -33.49 -6.40
N GLU A 174 -25.03 -32.60 -6.27
CA GLU A 174 -23.72 -32.74 -6.90
C GLU A 174 -22.71 -33.55 -6.09
N GLY A 175 -23.16 -34.14 -4.96
CA GLY A 175 -22.30 -34.95 -4.06
C GLY A 175 -21.20 -34.12 -3.39
N LEU A 176 -21.41 -32.79 -3.21
CA LEU A 176 -20.49 -31.89 -2.52
C LEU A 176 -20.80 -31.91 -1.01
N LEU A 177 -19.76 -31.97 -0.21
CA LEU A 177 -19.85 -31.94 1.25
C LEU A 177 -19.03 -30.80 1.81
N THR A 178 -19.69 -29.85 2.47
CA THR A 178 -19.00 -28.73 3.12
C THR A 178 -18.74 -29.02 4.61
N ARG A 179 -17.86 -28.21 5.22
CA ARG A 179 -17.61 -28.29 6.67
C ARG A 179 -18.90 -28.08 7.46
N SER A 180 -19.70 -27.08 7.12
CA SER A 180 -20.95 -26.77 7.81
C SER A 180 -22.01 -27.89 7.66
N MET A 181 -22.08 -28.56 6.52
CA MET A 181 -22.94 -29.70 6.29
C MET A 181 -22.56 -30.89 7.22
N LYS A 182 -21.26 -31.20 7.32
CA LYS A 182 -20.77 -32.23 8.25
C LYS A 182 -21.18 -31.89 9.69
N TYR A 183 -20.96 -30.66 10.14
CA TYR A 183 -21.29 -30.20 11.48
C TYR A 183 -22.79 -30.30 11.78
N ALA A 184 -23.62 -29.84 10.84
CA ALA A 184 -25.10 -29.92 10.99
C ALA A 184 -25.57 -31.36 11.05
N ALA A 185 -25.12 -32.23 10.15
CA ALA A 185 -25.53 -33.65 10.12
C ALA A 185 -25.11 -34.40 11.37
N VAL A 186 -23.90 -34.14 11.90
CA VAL A 186 -23.43 -34.72 13.17
C VAL A 186 -24.30 -34.24 14.35
N ALA A 187 -24.64 -32.94 14.38
CA ALA A 187 -25.46 -32.34 15.41
C ALA A 187 -26.90 -32.93 15.43
N GLU A 188 -27.47 -33.14 14.27
CA GLU A 188 -28.81 -33.74 14.11
C GLU A 188 -28.85 -35.25 14.50
N ASN A 189 -27.75 -35.96 14.30
CA ASN A 189 -27.66 -37.41 14.49
C ASN A 189 -26.76 -37.82 15.68
N VAL A 190 -26.52 -36.94 16.65
CA VAL A 190 -25.60 -37.20 17.77
C VAL A 190 -25.97 -38.43 18.60
N SER A 191 -27.26 -38.77 18.67
CA SER A 191 -27.77 -39.99 19.38
C SER A 191 -27.28 -41.30 18.76
N ARG A 192 -26.94 -41.30 17.47
CA ARG A 192 -26.46 -42.47 16.71
C ARG A 192 -24.97 -42.72 16.87
N LEU A 193 -24.22 -41.78 17.42
CA LEU A 193 -22.77 -41.93 17.61
C LEU A 193 -22.47 -42.99 18.66
N ALA A 194 -21.47 -43.82 18.43
CA ALA A 194 -21.04 -44.87 19.35
C ALA A 194 -20.21 -44.25 20.51
N ALA A 195 -20.82 -43.43 21.34
CA ALA A 195 -20.18 -42.82 22.49
C ALA A 195 -19.75 -43.81 23.57
N ASP A 196 -20.50 -44.91 23.71
CA ASP A 196 -20.30 -45.92 24.74
C ASP A 196 -19.01 -46.74 24.59
N LYS A 197 -18.31 -46.59 23.43
CA LYS A 197 -16.96 -47.16 23.21
C LYS A 197 -15.87 -46.49 24.03
N TYR A 198 -16.13 -45.28 24.54
CA TYR A 198 -15.19 -44.54 25.33
C TYR A 198 -15.49 -44.57 26.82
N GLU A 199 -14.47 -44.89 27.65
CA GLU A 199 -14.57 -44.81 29.09
C GLU A 199 -14.76 -43.35 29.56
N ASN A 200 -14.03 -42.44 28.97
CA ASN A 200 -14.16 -40.99 29.17
C ASN A 200 -14.12 -40.23 27.83
N MET A 201 -15.02 -39.28 27.69
CA MET A 201 -15.01 -38.27 26.61
C MET A 201 -14.77 -36.92 27.25
N ILE A 202 -13.58 -36.33 27.06
CA ILE A 202 -13.18 -35.08 27.68
C ILE A 202 -13.12 -33.99 26.59
N PHE A 203 -13.97 -32.98 26.73
CA PHE A 203 -13.92 -31.76 25.92
C PHE A 203 -13.21 -30.67 26.71
N ALA A 204 -12.01 -30.29 26.31
CA ALA A 204 -11.13 -29.44 27.11
C ALA A 204 -10.77 -28.09 26.44
N GLY A 205 -10.90 -26.99 27.19
CA GLY A 205 -10.43 -25.68 26.78
C GLY A 205 -11.35 -24.91 25.81
N PHE A 206 -12.63 -25.23 25.76
CA PHE A 206 -13.64 -24.54 24.95
C PHE A 206 -14.11 -23.26 25.65
N PHE A 207 -14.41 -22.22 24.85
CA PHE A 207 -15.08 -21.02 25.30
C PHE A 207 -16.25 -20.67 24.36
N ALA A 208 -15.96 -20.39 23.08
CA ALA A 208 -16.99 -20.14 22.09
C ALA A 208 -17.34 -21.44 21.35
N LEU A 209 -18.64 -21.69 21.19
CA LEU A 209 -19.16 -22.86 20.51
C LEU A 209 -20.17 -22.43 19.46
N THR A 210 -20.11 -23.03 18.29
CA THR A 210 -21.15 -22.91 17.26
C THR A 210 -22.46 -23.61 17.68
N GLY A 211 -23.55 -23.31 16.98
CA GLY A 211 -24.84 -23.98 17.21
C GLY A 211 -24.75 -25.48 17.11
N ALA A 212 -24.05 -26.01 16.11
CA ALA A 212 -23.81 -27.44 15.94
C ALA A 212 -23.00 -28.05 17.08
N GLU A 213 -21.93 -27.41 17.53
CA GLU A 213 -21.13 -27.86 18.66
C GLU A 213 -21.91 -27.86 19.96
N LYS A 214 -22.74 -26.85 20.21
CA LYS A 214 -23.65 -26.81 21.35
C LYS A 214 -24.65 -27.98 21.33
N ALA A 215 -25.21 -28.29 20.16
CA ALA A 215 -26.12 -29.41 19.99
C ALA A 215 -25.43 -30.76 20.26
N VAL A 216 -24.21 -30.95 19.75
CA VAL A 216 -23.40 -32.15 20.00
C VAL A 216 -23.10 -32.29 21.49
N LEU A 217 -22.66 -31.27 22.18
CA LEU A 217 -22.36 -31.31 23.61
C LEU A 217 -23.61 -31.61 24.46
N ARG A 218 -24.77 -31.06 24.08
CA ARG A 218 -26.06 -31.40 24.72
C ARG A 218 -26.39 -32.88 24.52
N GLY A 219 -26.29 -33.41 23.32
CA GLY A 219 -26.60 -34.80 23.00
C GLY A 219 -25.67 -35.80 23.67
N LEU A 220 -24.39 -35.41 23.92
CA LEU A 220 -23.43 -36.23 24.65
C LEU A 220 -23.51 -36.09 26.19
N SER A 221 -24.27 -35.10 26.69
CA SER A 221 -24.33 -34.75 28.12
C SER A 221 -24.76 -35.90 29.01
N GLY A 222 -25.67 -36.77 28.55
CA GLY A 222 -26.11 -37.97 29.30
C GLY A 222 -25.26 -39.21 29.06
N ARG A 223 -24.20 -39.17 28.25
CA ARG A 223 -23.44 -40.32 27.74
C ARG A 223 -21.95 -40.30 28.15
N GLY A 224 -21.66 -39.80 29.34
CA GLY A 224 -20.30 -39.84 29.93
C GLY A 224 -19.35 -38.70 29.45
N ALA A 225 -19.83 -37.75 28.68
CA ALA A 225 -19.02 -36.60 28.27
C ALA A 225 -18.75 -35.62 29.43
N GLN A 226 -17.52 -35.16 29.53
CA GLN A 226 -17.04 -34.21 30.55
C GLN A 226 -16.49 -32.93 29.88
N LEU A 227 -16.72 -31.79 30.52
CA LEU A 227 -16.12 -30.50 30.12
C LEU A 227 -15.07 -30.10 31.12
N LEU A 228 -13.87 -29.76 30.60
CA LEU A 228 -12.77 -29.23 31.40
C LEU A 228 -12.47 -27.83 30.87
N LEU A 229 -12.75 -26.79 31.66
CA LEU A 229 -12.76 -25.40 31.21
C LEU A 229 -11.73 -24.57 31.97
N GLU A 230 -11.11 -23.61 31.28
CA GLU A 230 -10.27 -22.57 31.90
C GLU A 230 -11.16 -21.41 32.36
N PRO A 231 -10.92 -20.83 33.52
CA PRO A 231 -11.71 -19.67 33.98
C PRO A 231 -11.36 -18.40 33.18
N GLY A 232 -12.37 -17.56 32.97
CA GLY A 232 -12.20 -16.27 32.31
C GLY A 232 -13.53 -15.53 32.10
N PRO A 233 -13.47 -14.25 31.74
CA PRO A 233 -14.66 -13.40 31.62
C PRO A 233 -15.71 -13.95 30.66
N GLY A 234 -16.97 -14.06 31.11
CA GLY A 234 -18.10 -14.52 30.33
C GLY A 234 -18.24 -16.04 30.19
N LEU A 235 -17.38 -16.85 30.82
CA LEU A 235 -17.44 -18.30 30.70
C LEU A 235 -18.79 -18.89 31.16
N ALA A 236 -19.35 -18.42 32.28
CA ALA A 236 -20.63 -18.90 32.82
C ALA A 236 -21.78 -18.66 31.83
N GLU A 237 -21.82 -17.49 31.16
CA GLU A 237 -22.81 -17.14 30.15
C GLU A 237 -22.72 -18.08 28.94
N GLN A 238 -21.50 -18.39 28.46
CA GLN A 238 -21.26 -19.23 27.28
C GLN A 238 -21.77 -20.67 27.48
N PHE A 239 -21.72 -21.19 28.70
CA PHE A 239 -22.14 -22.57 29.00
C PHE A 239 -23.50 -22.67 29.71
N ALA A 240 -24.25 -21.57 29.87
CA ALA A 240 -25.61 -21.59 30.45
C ALA A 240 -26.58 -22.54 29.72
N PHE A 241 -26.33 -22.81 28.42
CA PHE A 241 -27.14 -23.71 27.60
C PHE A 241 -27.15 -25.20 28.10
N LEU A 242 -26.21 -25.61 28.95
CA LEU A 242 -26.18 -26.98 29.52
C LEU A 242 -27.03 -27.13 30.77
N GLY A 243 -27.72 -26.08 31.24
CA GLY A 243 -28.66 -26.15 32.38
C GLY A 243 -28.00 -26.35 33.74
N GLY A 244 -26.68 -26.38 33.85
CA GLY A 244 -25.95 -26.47 35.09
C GLY A 244 -25.53 -25.08 35.57
N SER A 245 -25.68 -24.77 36.85
CA SER A 245 -25.15 -23.53 37.40
C SER A 245 -23.64 -23.63 37.55
N LEU A 246 -22.88 -23.19 36.51
CA LEU A 246 -21.49 -22.82 36.72
C LEU A 246 -21.45 -21.71 37.77
N GLN A 247 -20.78 -21.96 38.90
CA GLN A 247 -20.60 -20.90 39.89
C GLN A 247 -19.84 -19.75 39.25
N ALA A 248 -20.49 -18.62 39.05
CA ALA A 248 -19.90 -17.46 38.38
C ALA A 248 -18.55 -17.05 39.03
N ALA A 249 -18.46 -17.10 40.36
CA ALA A 249 -17.23 -16.79 41.08
C ALA A 249 -16.05 -17.71 40.72
N ALA A 250 -16.29 -18.98 40.42
CA ALA A 250 -15.24 -19.91 40.00
C ALA A 250 -14.95 -19.75 38.49
N ALA A 251 -15.97 -19.50 37.69
CA ALA A 251 -15.85 -19.34 36.23
C ALA A 251 -15.09 -18.06 35.82
N GLU A 252 -15.21 -16.98 36.60
CA GLU A 252 -14.60 -15.69 36.28
C GLU A 252 -13.30 -15.41 37.06
N ARG A 253 -12.78 -16.40 37.78
CA ARG A 253 -11.56 -16.24 38.58
C ARG A 253 -10.36 -15.92 37.69
N GLN A 254 -9.59 -14.92 38.13
CA GLN A 254 -8.35 -14.48 37.45
C GLN A 254 -7.14 -14.62 38.38
N ALA A 255 -6.01 -14.98 37.81
CA ALA A 255 -4.71 -14.99 38.47
C ALA A 255 -3.69 -14.24 37.61
N LEU A 256 -3.44 -13.00 37.96
CA LEU A 256 -2.48 -12.17 37.25
C LEU A 256 -1.04 -12.70 37.42
N PRO A 257 -0.13 -12.42 36.43
CA PRO A 257 1.29 -12.69 36.57
C PRO A 257 1.90 -12.02 37.80
N GLU A 258 2.89 -12.67 38.40
CA GLU A 258 3.62 -12.11 39.58
C GLU A 258 4.45 -10.90 39.16
N LYS A 259 4.98 -10.93 37.94
CA LYS A 259 5.68 -9.81 37.31
C LYS A 259 4.99 -9.43 36.03
N LEU A 260 4.57 -8.17 35.92
CA LEU A 260 3.97 -7.61 34.74
C LEU A 260 4.66 -6.30 34.38
N ARG A 261 5.08 -6.16 33.12
CA ARG A 261 5.72 -4.96 32.60
C ARG A 261 5.09 -4.53 31.30
N PHE A 262 4.99 -3.23 31.10
CA PHE A 262 4.53 -2.62 29.85
C PHE A 262 5.71 -1.94 29.16
N TYR A 263 5.72 -2.00 27.82
CA TYR A 263 6.74 -1.36 27.00
C TYR A 263 6.03 -0.51 25.95
N LYS A 264 6.23 0.79 26.06
CA LYS A 264 5.71 1.79 25.14
C LYS A 264 6.77 2.09 24.10
N ALA A 265 6.55 1.74 22.84
CA ALA A 265 7.49 1.91 21.74
C ALA A 265 6.98 2.92 20.70
N PRO A 266 7.86 3.69 20.03
CA PRO A 266 7.44 4.62 18.98
C PRO A 266 6.97 3.91 17.71
N ASP A 267 7.51 2.71 17.44
CA ASP A 267 7.23 1.92 16.25
C ASP A 267 7.51 0.42 16.46
N ALA A 268 7.32 -0.40 15.43
CA ALA A 268 7.57 -1.84 15.47
C ALA A 268 9.05 -2.19 15.72
N HIS A 269 10.00 -1.36 15.29
CA HIS A 269 11.41 -1.60 15.56
C HIS A 269 11.71 -1.40 17.05
N GLY A 270 11.14 -0.37 17.66
CA GLY A 270 11.22 -0.12 19.10
C GLY A 270 10.66 -1.29 19.91
N GLU A 271 9.53 -1.88 19.51
CA GLU A 271 8.99 -3.10 20.15
C GLU A 271 9.96 -4.27 20.06
N VAL A 272 10.52 -4.54 18.88
CA VAL A 272 11.44 -5.67 18.65
C VAL A 272 12.74 -5.49 19.42
N PHE A 273 13.30 -4.28 19.48
CA PHE A 273 14.49 -3.99 20.29
C PHE A 273 14.22 -4.12 21.79
N SER A 274 13.07 -3.68 22.24
CA SER A 274 12.68 -3.84 23.65
C SER A 274 12.50 -5.29 24.03
N LEU A 275 11.89 -6.08 23.15
CA LEU A 275 11.80 -7.51 23.31
C LEU A 275 13.18 -8.16 23.39
N ALA A 276 14.13 -7.81 22.49
CA ALA A 276 15.49 -8.35 22.51
C ALA A 276 16.18 -8.11 23.87
N ARG A 277 15.94 -6.97 24.49
CA ARG A 277 16.46 -6.63 25.82
C ARG A 277 15.75 -7.35 26.96
N ALA A 278 14.43 -7.58 26.82
CA ALA A 278 13.62 -8.24 27.84
C ALA A 278 13.72 -9.78 27.79
N LEU A 279 14.17 -10.34 26.66
CA LEU A 279 14.23 -11.79 26.42
C LEU A 279 15.51 -12.38 27.03
N GLU A 280 15.43 -12.83 28.28
CA GLU A 280 16.56 -13.44 29.01
C GLU A 280 16.50 -14.96 28.92
N ALA A 281 17.53 -15.60 28.39
CA ALA A 281 17.71 -17.06 28.30
C ALA A 281 16.38 -17.82 28.00
N PRO A 282 15.81 -17.63 26.78
CA PRO A 282 14.50 -18.18 26.46
C PRO A 282 14.50 -19.70 26.37
N GLY A 283 13.36 -20.31 26.69
CA GLY A 283 13.20 -21.76 26.69
C GLY A 283 11.80 -22.22 26.33
N PRO A 284 11.53 -23.54 26.38
CA PRO A 284 10.26 -24.12 25.95
C PRO A 284 9.03 -23.73 26.79
N GLY A 285 9.27 -23.09 27.95
CA GLY A 285 8.20 -22.52 28.78
C GLY A 285 7.83 -21.09 28.46
N ASP A 286 8.48 -20.48 27.47
CA ASP A 286 8.31 -19.09 27.10
C ASP A 286 7.60 -18.95 25.76
N VAL A 287 6.83 -17.87 25.61
CA VAL A 287 6.11 -17.58 24.37
C VAL A 287 6.22 -16.12 23.97
N ILE A 288 6.51 -15.89 22.70
CA ILE A 288 6.27 -14.62 22.01
C ILE A 288 4.93 -14.75 21.28
N VAL A 289 4.01 -13.85 21.58
CA VAL A 289 2.68 -13.82 20.99
C VAL A 289 2.59 -12.68 19.99
N LEU A 290 2.24 -13.03 18.75
CA LEU A 290 2.00 -12.11 17.66
C LEU A 290 0.53 -12.17 17.28
N PRO A 291 -0.28 -11.13 17.59
CA PRO A 291 -1.65 -11.07 17.09
C PRO A 291 -1.71 -11.00 15.56
N GLU A 292 -0.74 -10.34 14.94
CA GLU A 292 -0.56 -10.25 13.48
C GLU A 292 0.84 -10.70 13.06
N ALA A 293 0.93 -11.25 11.83
CA ALA A 293 2.19 -11.77 11.32
C ALA A 293 3.18 -10.69 10.82
N ARG A 294 2.82 -9.41 10.83
CA ARG A 294 3.66 -8.32 10.30
C ARG A 294 5.01 -8.20 11.01
N THR A 295 5.03 -8.39 12.32
CA THR A 295 6.21 -8.27 13.17
C THR A 295 7.08 -9.54 13.14
N LEU A 296 6.65 -10.61 12.47
CA LEU A 296 7.37 -11.88 12.41
C LEU A 296 8.76 -11.76 11.77
N PHE A 297 8.88 -11.08 10.59
CA PHE A 297 10.17 -10.95 9.93
C PHE A 297 11.18 -10.10 10.71
N PRO A 298 10.83 -8.95 11.28
CA PRO A 298 11.70 -8.24 12.21
C PRO A 298 12.20 -9.11 13.38
N LEU A 299 11.36 -10.02 13.89
CA LEU A 299 11.78 -10.98 14.92
C LEU A 299 12.74 -12.04 14.40
N LEU A 300 12.44 -12.64 13.23
CA LEU A 300 13.29 -13.65 12.59
C LEU A 300 14.70 -13.13 12.32
N GLU A 301 14.84 -11.85 11.97
CA GLU A 301 16.14 -11.26 11.62
C GLU A 301 16.90 -10.73 12.85
N ASN A 302 16.21 -10.15 13.85
CA ASN A 302 16.88 -9.38 14.89
C ASN A 302 16.87 -10.04 16.28
N VAL A 303 15.96 -10.96 16.56
CA VAL A 303 15.78 -11.52 17.91
C VAL A 303 15.99 -13.03 17.93
N LEU A 304 15.33 -13.76 17.04
CA LEU A 304 15.30 -15.22 17.08
C LEU A 304 16.66 -15.90 16.81
N PRO A 305 17.58 -15.35 15.98
CA PRO A 305 18.90 -15.92 15.81
C PRO A 305 19.71 -16.04 17.10
N ALA A 306 19.50 -15.13 18.05
CA ALA A 306 20.15 -15.15 19.35
C ALA A 306 19.40 -15.99 20.41
N ALA A 307 18.17 -16.42 20.13
CA ALA A 307 17.33 -17.13 21.09
C ALA A 307 17.61 -18.65 21.18
N GLY A 308 18.48 -19.20 20.34
CA GLY A 308 18.74 -20.64 20.27
C GLY A 308 17.61 -21.40 19.56
N ASP A 309 17.12 -22.48 20.19
CA ASP A 309 16.01 -23.25 19.62
C ASP A 309 14.69 -22.48 19.75
N TYR A 310 13.99 -22.33 18.64
CA TYR A 310 12.67 -21.72 18.62
C TYR A 310 11.71 -22.44 17.63
N ASN A 311 10.42 -22.25 17.85
CA ASN A 311 9.37 -22.77 16.98
C ASN A 311 8.42 -21.65 16.58
N VAL A 312 8.29 -21.39 15.28
CA VAL A 312 7.33 -20.44 14.73
C VAL A 312 6.08 -21.19 14.30
N SER A 313 4.93 -20.76 14.80
CA SER A 313 3.64 -21.34 14.45
C SER A 313 2.57 -20.29 14.33
N ILE A 314 2.87 -19.28 13.55
CA ILE A 314 1.91 -18.32 13.01
C ILE A 314 1.89 -18.49 11.49
N GLY A 315 0.72 -18.54 10.90
CA GLY A 315 0.59 -18.54 9.45
C GLY A 315 0.95 -17.16 8.89
N TYR A 316 1.93 -17.12 7.98
CA TYR A 316 2.25 -15.86 7.30
C TYR A 316 1.34 -15.66 6.09
N PRO A 317 0.58 -14.53 6.00
CA PRO A 317 -0.34 -14.30 4.90
C PRO A 317 0.40 -14.24 3.57
N LEU A 318 -0.02 -15.06 2.60
CA LEU A 318 0.56 -15.02 1.26
C LEU A 318 0.40 -13.65 0.59
N ALA A 319 -0.67 -12.93 0.93
CA ALA A 319 -0.92 -11.55 0.52
C ALA A 319 0.15 -10.54 0.98
N ALA A 320 0.95 -10.87 1.99
CA ALA A 320 2.06 -10.03 2.48
C ALA A 320 3.42 -10.41 1.86
N THR A 321 3.46 -11.36 0.93
CA THR A 321 4.71 -11.85 0.32
C THR A 321 5.11 -11.05 -0.92
N PRO A 322 6.42 -10.99 -1.24
CA PRO A 322 6.90 -10.37 -2.48
C PRO A 322 6.33 -11.02 -3.75
N VAL A 323 6.03 -12.32 -3.71
CA VAL A 323 5.40 -13.04 -4.83
C VAL A 323 4.00 -12.48 -5.11
N TYR A 324 3.21 -12.28 -4.06
CA TYR A 324 1.89 -11.67 -4.21
C TYR A 324 1.97 -10.22 -4.71
N ALA A 325 2.95 -9.45 -4.20
CA ALA A 325 3.19 -8.08 -4.66
C ALA A 325 3.55 -8.03 -6.15
N LEU A 326 4.36 -8.97 -6.63
CA LEU A 326 4.69 -9.10 -8.05
C LEU A 326 3.45 -9.39 -8.91
N LEU A 327 2.65 -10.40 -8.52
CA LEU A 327 1.41 -10.74 -9.22
C LEU A 327 0.39 -9.60 -9.14
N GLY A 328 0.37 -8.88 -8.02
CA GLY A 328 -0.42 -7.67 -7.84
C GLY A 328 -0.01 -6.55 -8.80
N ALA A 329 1.29 -6.29 -8.93
CA ALA A 329 1.83 -5.27 -9.85
C ALA A 329 1.52 -5.61 -11.33
N LEU A 330 1.59 -6.88 -11.70
CA LEU A 330 1.16 -7.34 -13.02
C LEU A 330 -0.34 -7.09 -13.25
N GLY A 331 -1.18 -7.43 -12.28
CA GLY A 331 -2.63 -7.19 -12.36
C GLY A 331 -2.98 -5.70 -12.47
N ASP A 332 -2.36 -4.85 -11.65
CA ASP A 332 -2.56 -3.41 -11.67
C ASP A 332 -2.11 -2.77 -13.00
N LEU A 333 -1.05 -3.32 -13.61
CA LEU A 333 -0.57 -2.90 -14.92
C LEU A 333 -1.58 -3.22 -16.03
N LEU A 334 -2.15 -4.41 -16.01
CA LEU A 334 -3.10 -4.86 -17.03
C LEU A 334 -4.49 -4.24 -16.84
N ASP A 335 -4.90 -3.94 -15.63
CA ASP A 335 -6.18 -3.26 -15.36
C ASP A 335 -6.23 -1.84 -15.94
N LYS A 336 -5.11 -1.12 -15.89
CA LYS A 336 -5.01 0.25 -16.44
C LYS A 336 -4.58 0.28 -17.92
N LYS A 337 -4.39 -0.86 -18.58
CA LYS A 337 -4.07 -0.90 -20.01
C LYS A 337 -5.25 -0.40 -20.85
N THR A 338 -4.96 0.43 -21.84
CA THR A 338 -5.92 0.97 -22.82
C THR A 338 -5.46 0.69 -24.23
N GLU A 339 -6.22 1.13 -25.24
CA GLU A 339 -5.79 1.07 -26.66
C GLU A 339 -4.52 1.91 -26.92
N ALA A 340 -4.29 2.96 -26.10
CA ALA A 340 -3.08 3.80 -26.20
C ALA A 340 -1.82 3.11 -25.62
N GLY A 341 -1.96 1.97 -24.95
CA GLY A 341 -0.86 1.22 -24.35
C GLY A 341 -0.97 1.04 -22.83
N TYR A 342 0.17 0.86 -22.19
CA TYR A 342 0.30 0.65 -20.76
C TYR A 342 0.47 1.98 -20.02
N PHE A 343 -0.12 2.10 -18.85
CA PHE A 343 0.07 3.25 -17.98
C PHE A 343 1.48 3.25 -17.38
N ALA A 344 2.30 4.24 -17.73
CA ALA A 344 3.73 4.28 -17.43
C ALA A 344 4.08 4.11 -15.94
N PRO A 345 3.38 4.73 -14.97
CA PRO A 345 3.64 4.49 -13.56
C PRO A 345 3.48 3.02 -13.16
N ASN A 346 2.43 2.35 -13.64
CA ASN A 346 2.21 0.93 -13.34
C ASN A 346 3.24 0.03 -14.05
N TYR A 347 3.63 0.40 -15.28
CA TYR A 347 4.71 -0.29 -15.98
C TYR A 347 6.04 -0.17 -15.22
N LEU A 348 6.39 1.02 -14.74
CA LEU A 348 7.59 1.23 -13.94
C LEU A 348 7.51 0.49 -12.60
N LYS A 349 6.37 0.53 -11.90
CA LYS A 349 6.14 -0.26 -10.67
C LYS A 349 6.40 -1.75 -10.91
N PHE A 350 5.97 -2.28 -12.07
CA PHE A 350 6.18 -3.67 -12.43
C PHE A 350 7.64 -3.97 -12.75
N VAL A 351 8.27 -3.20 -13.65
CA VAL A 351 9.67 -3.48 -14.05
C VAL A 351 10.69 -3.20 -12.95
N PHE A 352 10.38 -2.31 -12.00
CA PHE A 352 11.19 -2.06 -10.81
C PHE A 352 10.93 -3.03 -9.66
N HIS A 353 9.94 -3.91 -9.78
CA HIS A 353 9.77 -4.95 -8.77
C HIS A 353 11.07 -5.76 -8.66
N PRO A 354 11.58 -6.05 -7.42
CA PRO A 354 12.88 -6.71 -7.23
C PRO A 354 13.10 -7.96 -8.09
N TYR A 355 12.05 -8.73 -8.33
CA TYR A 355 12.10 -9.96 -9.11
C TYR A 355 12.07 -9.75 -10.63
N VAL A 356 11.70 -8.57 -11.12
CA VAL A 356 11.72 -8.20 -12.53
C VAL A 356 12.97 -7.40 -12.86
N LYS A 357 13.29 -6.36 -12.08
CA LYS A 357 14.47 -5.51 -12.34
C LYS A 357 15.79 -6.28 -12.30
N ASN A 358 15.83 -7.40 -11.60
CA ASN A 358 16.98 -8.28 -11.47
C ASN A 358 16.91 -9.49 -12.40
N THR A 359 16.22 -9.38 -13.53
CA THR A 359 16.25 -10.39 -14.59
C THR A 359 17.67 -10.52 -15.14
N TYR A 360 18.11 -11.75 -15.36
CA TYR A 360 19.44 -12.01 -15.88
C TYR A 360 19.57 -11.64 -17.36
N LEU A 361 20.70 -11.02 -17.68
CA LEU A 361 21.23 -10.83 -19.02
C LEU A 361 22.67 -11.31 -18.98
N ASP A 362 23.00 -12.33 -19.77
CA ASP A 362 24.31 -12.99 -19.78
C ASP A 362 24.79 -13.44 -18.38
N GLY A 363 23.87 -13.92 -17.56
CA GLY A 363 24.12 -14.41 -16.19
C GLY A 363 24.25 -13.33 -15.11
N ALA A 364 24.18 -12.05 -15.44
CA ALA A 364 24.23 -10.92 -14.51
C ALA A 364 22.90 -10.15 -14.45
N ALA A 365 22.54 -9.63 -13.29
CA ALA A 365 21.31 -8.85 -13.11
C ALA A 365 21.53 -7.32 -13.26
N GLU A 366 22.78 -6.87 -13.16
CA GLU A 366 23.13 -5.45 -13.22
C GLU A 366 22.73 -4.79 -14.55
N PRO A 367 22.95 -5.40 -15.72
CA PRO A 367 22.58 -4.79 -16.98
C PRO A 367 21.08 -4.47 -17.07
N SER A 368 20.21 -5.35 -16.57
CA SER A 368 18.76 -5.11 -16.54
C SER A 368 18.39 -3.89 -15.71
N ARG A 369 19.06 -3.68 -14.57
CA ARG A 369 18.84 -2.50 -13.71
C ARG A 369 19.17 -1.19 -14.45
N VAL A 370 20.30 -1.18 -15.15
CA VAL A 370 20.75 -0.01 -15.93
C VAL A 370 19.76 0.30 -17.07
N ILE A 371 19.29 -0.76 -17.76
CA ILE A 371 18.30 -0.62 -18.84
C ILE A 371 16.98 -0.04 -18.30
N PHE A 372 16.45 -0.58 -17.21
CA PHE A 372 15.20 -0.08 -16.64
C PHE A 372 15.32 1.33 -16.05
N GLN A 373 16.48 1.73 -15.54
CA GLN A 373 16.73 3.13 -15.16
C GLN A 373 16.68 4.06 -16.38
N ALA A 374 17.28 3.66 -17.50
CA ALA A 374 17.19 4.45 -18.72
C ALA A 374 15.73 4.55 -19.23
N VAL A 375 14.95 3.49 -19.09
CA VAL A 375 13.49 3.51 -19.41
C VAL A 375 12.76 4.49 -18.50
N GLU A 376 13.00 4.46 -17.19
CA GLU A 376 12.39 5.41 -16.24
C GLU A 376 12.68 6.86 -16.61
N GLU A 377 13.94 7.19 -16.85
CA GLU A 377 14.34 8.55 -17.22
C GLU A 377 13.68 9.00 -18.53
N ARG A 378 13.52 8.10 -19.48
CA ARG A 378 12.86 8.39 -20.75
C ARG A 378 11.36 8.62 -20.58
N LEU A 379 10.72 7.90 -19.68
CA LEU A 379 9.29 7.99 -19.43
C LEU A 379 8.93 9.14 -18.48
N SER A 380 9.81 9.54 -17.57
CA SER A 380 9.56 10.62 -16.60
C SER A 380 9.32 11.97 -17.25
N GLY A 381 10.00 12.26 -18.38
CA GLY A 381 9.82 13.49 -19.14
C GLY A 381 8.56 13.56 -20.04
N ARG A 382 7.76 12.48 -20.11
CA ARG A 382 6.58 12.44 -20.99
C ARG A 382 5.34 12.99 -20.30
N VAL A 383 4.63 13.89 -20.97
CA VAL A 383 3.30 14.33 -20.54
C VAL A 383 2.25 13.24 -20.75
N ASN A 384 2.32 12.52 -21.87
CA ASN A 384 1.48 11.35 -22.10
C ASN A 384 1.96 10.17 -21.24
N LYS A 385 1.19 9.79 -20.24
CA LYS A 385 1.49 8.70 -19.30
C LYS A 385 1.19 7.30 -19.85
N TYR A 386 0.69 7.17 -21.08
CA TYR A 386 0.46 5.88 -21.74
C TYR A 386 1.53 5.62 -22.80
N VAL A 387 2.03 4.39 -22.82
CA VAL A 387 3.11 3.96 -23.73
C VAL A 387 2.88 2.54 -24.23
N ALA A 388 3.03 2.33 -25.53
CA ALA A 388 3.05 0.99 -26.10
C ALA A 388 4.42 0.32 -25.84
N LEU A 389 4.45 -0.99 -25.60
CA LEU A 389 5.74 -1.69 -25.41
C LEU A 389 6.66 -1.50 -26.60
N ARG A 390 6.11 -1.48 -27.81
CA ARG A 390 6.88 -1.26 -29.03
C ARG A 390 7.55 0.12 -29.05
N GLU A 391 6.92 1.16 -28.53
CA GLU A 391 7.53 2.50 -28.43
C GLU A 391 8.79 2.47 -27.54
N ILE A 392 8.76 1.75 -26.42
CA ILE A 392 9.92 1.57 -25.53
C ILE A 392 11.00 0.76 -26.24
N GLU A 393 10.64 -0.33 -26.92
CA GLU A 393 11.55 -1.24 -27.60
C GLU A 393 12.23 -0.61 -28.82
N GLU A 394 11.61 0.39 -29.45
CA GLU A 394 12.09 1.05 -30.67
C GLU A 394 12.63 2.48 -30.44
N ASP A 395 12.62 2.99 -29.20
CA ASP A 395 13.15 4.32 -28.89
C ASP A 395 14.68 4.33 -29.03
N ALA A 396 15.17 4.84 -30.17
CA ALA A 396 16.59 4.85 -30.49
C ALA A 396 17.45 5.68 -29.54
N GLU A 397 16.88 6.69 -28.89
CA GLU A 397 17.58 7.53 -27.90
C GLU A 397 17.78 6.78 -26.58
N LEU A 398 16.71 6.13 -26.08
CA LEU A 398 16.75 5.25 -24.92
C LEU A 398 17.76 4.13 -25.11
N LEU A 399 17.69 3.42 -26.25
CA LEU A 399 18.56 2.27 -26.51
C LEU A 399 20.02 2.66 -26.57
N ARG A 400 20.35 3.80 -27.20
CA ARG A 400 21.72 4.32 -27.25
C ARG A 400 22.20 4.78 -25.86
N ALA A 401 21.37 5.46 -25.10
CA ALA A 401 21.71 5.93 -23.75
C ALA A 401 21.99 4.74 -22.80
N ALA A 402 21.13 3.72 -22.83
CA ALA A 402 21.32 2.51 -22.02
C ALA A 402 22.59 1.76 -22.43
N ALA A 403 22.84 1.56 -23.74
CA ALA A 403 24.04 0.90 -24.24
C ALA A 403 25.32 1.66 -23.82
N ALA A 404 25.33 3.01 -23.97
CA ALA A 404 26.48 3.81 -23.58
C ALA A 404 26.80 3.70 -22.07
N ARG A 405 25.79 3.65 -21.21
CA ARG A 405 25.96 3.41 -19.76
C ARG A 405 26.54 2.04 -19.47
N LEU A 406 26.00 1.00 -20.13
CA LEU A 406 26.50 -0.36 -19.97
C LEU A 406 27.96 -0.49 -20.42
N GLN A 407 28.33 0.14 -21.54
CA GLN A 407 29.70 0.16 -22.03
C GLN A 407 30.65 0.89 -21.09
N ALA A 408 30.20 1.99 -20.46
CA ALA A 408 30.97 2.69 -19.44
C ALA A 408 31.26 1.81 -18.20
N HIS A 409 30.43 0.80 -17.94
CA HIS A 409 30.63 -0.21 -16.90
C HIS A 409 31.26 -1.51 -17.40
N GLY A 410 31.86 -1.50 -18.60
CA GLY A 410 32.60 -2.65 -19.12
C GLY A 410 31.77 -3.72 -19.83
N SER A 411 30.49 -3.49 -20.10
CA SER A 411 29.65 -4.40 -20.88
C SER A 411 29.91 -4.22 -22.38
N ALA A 412 29.90 -5.31 -23.14
CA ALA A 412 29.99 -5.27 -24.61
C ALA A 412 28.65 -5.05 -25.32
N LEU A 413 27.58 -4.81 -24.57
CA LEU A 413 26.20 -4.73 -25.10
C LEU A 413 26.02 -3.43 -25.92
N ASP A 414 25.49 -3.57 -27.12
CA ASP A 414 25.10 -2.47 -27.99
C ASP A 414 23.60 -2.18 -27.91
N ALA A 415 23.13 -1.19 -28.66
CA ALA A 415 21.72 -0.81 -28.73
C ALA A 415 20.81 -1.95 -29.20
N ALA A 416 21.30 -2.83 -30.09
CA ALA A 416 20.55 -3.98 -30.59
C ALA A 416 20.38 -5.05 -29.49
N GLY A 417 21.42 -5.29 -28.71
CA GLY A 417 21.36 -6.17 -27.54
C GLY A 417 20.42 -5.66 -26.45
N VAL A 418 20.43 -4.36 -26.17
CA VAL A 418 19.48 -3.72 -25.25
C VAL A 418 18.04 -3.89 -25.72
N LYS A 419 17.78 -3.67 -27.03
CA LYS A 419 16.46 -3.90 -27.64
C LYS A 419 16.02 -5.35 -27.51
N ALA A 420 16.90 -6.30 -27.80
CA ALA A 420 16.61 -7.73 -27.72
C ALA A 420 16.25 -8.13 -26.28
N HIS A 421 16.97 -7.62 -25.27
CA HIS A 421 16.69 -7.89 -23.88
C HIS A 421 15.34 -7.33 -23.44
N LEU A 422 15.05 -6.04 -23.68
CA LEU A 422 13.76 -5.41 -23.37
C LEU A 422 12.60 -6.18 -24.00
N LYS A 423 12.73 -6.47 -25.30
CA LYS A 423 11.71 -7.26 -26.03
C LYS A 423 11.55 -8.64 -25.41
N GLY A 424 12.66 -9.31 -25.07
CA GLY A 424 12.63 -10.62 -24.42
C GLY A 424 11.93 -10.62 -23.06
N VAL A 425 12.12 -9.58 -22.25
CA VAL A 425 11.39 -9.40 -20.97
C VAL A 425 9.90 -9.20 -21.24
N HIS A 426 9.53 -8.32 -22.16
CA HIS A 426 8.13 -8.08 -22.49
C HIS A 426 7.44 -9.33 -23.08
N ASP A 427 8.11 -10.05 -23.98
CA ASP A 427 7.58 -11.26 -24.61
C ASP A 427 7.32 -12.38 -23.60
N ARG A 428 8.17 -12.52 -22.57
CA ARG A 428 8.02 -13.54 -21.53
C ARG A 428 7.06 -13.17 -20.42
N LEU A 429 7.03 -11.89 -20.01
CA LEU A 429 6.36 -11.50 -18.78
C LEU A 429 5.06 -10.71 -19.01
N LEU A 430 4.87 -10.01 -20.12
CA LEU A 430 3.71 -9.14 -20.36
C LEU A 430 2.81 -9.59 -21.48
N ARG A 431 3.36 -9.82 -22.69
CA ARG A 431 2.55 -10.16 -23.89
C ARG A 431 1.68 -11.40 -23.72
N PRO A 432 2.06 -12.46 -22.98
CA PRO A 432 1.17 -13.58 -22.76
C PRO A 432 -0.18 -13.21 -22.14
N PHE A 433 -0.24 -12.12 -21.36
CA PHE A 433 -1.46 -11.66 -20.68
C PHE A 433 -2.28 -10.66 -21.50
N GLU A 434 -1.84 -10.29 -22.71
CA GLU A 434 -2.61 -9.37 -23.56
C GLU A 434 -3.88 -10.02 -24.11
N GLU A 435 -3.87 -11.34 -24.28
CA GLU A 435 -5.02 -12.14 -24.69
C GLU A 435 -5.24 -13.26 -23.67
N LEU A 436 -6.37 -13.26 -23.00
CA LEU A 436 -6.79 -14.28 -22.05
C LEU A 436 -8.05 -14.96 -22.57
N ARG A 437 -8.02 -16.28 -22.69
CA ARG A 437 -9.16 -17.06 -23.23
C ARG A 437 -10.19 -17.37 -22.14
N ASP A 438 -9.71 -17.89 -21.01
CA ASP A 438 -10.51 -18.35 -19.89
C ASP A 438 -9.65 -18.40 -18.60
N ILE A 439 -10.25 -18.77 -17.49
CA ILE A 439 -9.55 -18.84 -16.18
C ILE A 439 -8.44 -19.89 -16.17
N ALA A 440 -8.60 -21.02 -16.86
CA ALA A 440 -7.56 -22.04 -16.94
C ALA A 440 -6.34 -21.58 -17.75
N ASP A 441 -6.57 -20.86 -18.86
CA ASP A 441 -5.51 -20.22 -19.66
C ASP A 441 -4.77 -19.16 -18.84
N PHE A 442 -5.51 -18.29 -18.13
CA PHE A 442 -4.94 -17.30 -17.22
C PHE A 442 -4.04 -17.96 -16.14
N ALA A 443 -4.54 -19.00 -15.46
CA ALA A 443 -3.79 -19.73 -14.45
C ALA A 443 -2.56 -20.42 -15.05
N GLY A 444 -2.66 -20.99 -16.26
CA GLY A 444 -1.54 -21.55 -17.00
C GLY A 444 -0.45 -20.51 -17.30
N LYS A 445 -0.84 -19.30 -17.68
CA LYS A 445 0.08 -18.18 -17.95
C LYS A 445 0.73 -17.65 -16.66
N LEU A 446 0.01 -17.65 -15.53
CA LEU A 446 0.61 -17.32 -14.23
C LEU A 446 1.69 -18.34 -13.81
N LEU A 447 1.45 -19.63 -14.04
CA LEU A 447 2.47 -20.67 -13.77
C LEU A 447 3.72 -20.47 -14.65
N ALA A 448 3.52 -20.22 -15.94
CA ALA A 448 4.63 -19.93 -16.86
C ALA A 448 5.39 -18.65 -16.46
N PHE A 449 4.68 -17.61 -16.04
CA PHE A 449 5.26 -16.36 -15.55
C PHE A 449 6.16 -16.60 -14.32
N ILE A 450 5.67 -17.34 -13.32
CA ILE A 450 6.45 -17.67 -12.12
C ILE A 450 7.69 -18.48 -12.48
N SER A 451 7.56 -19.45 -13.39
CA SER A 451 8.69 -20.25 -13.90
C SER A 451 9.75 -19.36 -14.55
N GLN A 452 9.32 -18.43 -15.44
CA GLN A 452 10.22 -17.50 -16.10
C GLN A 452 10.95 -16.58 -15.11
N VAL A 453 10.28 -16.10 -14.08
CA VAL A 453 10.90 -15.31 -13.01
C VAL A 453 11.89 -16.16 -12.21
N SER A 454 11.53 -17.39 -11.87
CA SER A 454 12.42 -18.32 -11.12
C SER A 454 13.70 -18.67 -11.90
N GLU A 455 13.57 -18.91 -13.21
CA GLU A 455 14.69 -19.34 -14.03
C GLU A 455 15.61 -18.17 -14.45
N ASN A 456 15.04 -16.98 -14.63
CA ASN A 456 15.71 -15.87 -15.30
C ASN A 456 15.93 -14.64 -14.41
N SER A 457 15.87 -14.78 -13.09
CA SER A 457 16.11 -13.66 -12.18
C SER A 457 16.76 -14.07 -10.86
N THR A 458 17.14 -13.07 -10.05
CA THR A 458 17.67 -13.30 -8.71
C THR A 458 16.60 -13.69 -7.68
N ALA A 459 15.34 -13.85 -8.07
CA ALA A 459 14.24 -14.17 -7.14
C ALA A 459 14.52 -15.42 -6.28
N PRO A 460 15.08 -16.54 -6.80
CA PRO A 460 15.40 -17.72 -6.01
C PRO A 460 16.47 -17.52 -4.94
N LEU A 461 17.23 -16.43 -5.00
CA LEU A 461 18.22 -16.10 -3.97
C LEU A 461 17.58 -15.56 -2.69
N HIS A 462 16.30 -15.18 -2.74
CA HIS A 462 15.56 -14.76 -1.54
C HIS A 462 15.26 -15.99 -0.66
N PRO A 463 15.60 -15.97 0.64
CA PRO A 463 15.52 -17.15 1.53
C PRO A 463 14.14 -17.82 1.57
N TYR A 464 13.07 -17.04 1.41
CA TYR A 464 11.69 -17.51 1.47
C TYR A 464 11.01 -17.60 0.11
N TRP A 465 11.77 -17.51 -1.00
CA TRP A 465 11.19 -17.60 -2.35
C TRP A 465 10.48 -18.94 -2.57
N ALA A 466 11.19 -20.03 -2.39
CA ALA A 466 10.66 -21.36 -2.69
C ALA A 466 9.37 -21.66 -1.91
N PRO A 467 9.31 -21.49 -0.57
CA PRO A 467 8.09 -21.72 0.20
C PRO A 467 6.89 -20.86 -0.22
N PHE A 468 7.12 -19.58 -0.52
CA PHE A 468 6.03 -18.69 -0.92
C PHE A 468 5.52 -18.98 -2.33
N VAL A 469 6.44 -19.31 -3.25
CA VAL A 469 6.09 -19.70 -4.61
C VAL A 469 5.38 -21.05 -4.65
N GLU A 470 5.83 -22.04 -3.89
CA GLU A 470 5.17 -23.33 -3.79
C GLU A 470 3.70 -23.16 -3.35
N LYS A 471 3.47 -22.33 -2.32
CA LYS A 471 2.12 -22.05 -1.85
C LYS A 471 1.27 -21.29 -2.88
N ALA A 472 1.86 -20.34 -3.61
CA ALA A 472 1.17 -19.64 -4.70
C ALA A 472 0.83 -20.60 -5.86
N ILE A 473 1.75 -21.48 -6.25
CA ILE A 473 1.56 -22.50 -7.29
C ILE A 473 0.41 -23.46 -6.93
N GLU A 474 0.33 -23.92 -5.68
CA GLU A 474 -0.77 -24.76 -5.20
C GLU A 474 -2.14 -24.12 -5.51
N HIS A 475 -2.30 -22.85 -5.14
CA HIS A 475 -3.58 -22.14 -5.38
C HIS A 475 -3.82 -21.84 -6.87
N ILE A 476 -2.77 -21.55 -7.65
CA ILE A 476 -2.91 -21.35 -9.10
C ILE A 476 -3.32 -22.66 -9.79
N ILE A 477 -2.79 -23.80 -9.36
CA ILE A 477 -3.17 -25.13 -9.87
C ILE A 477 -4.62 -25.45 -9.48
N GLU A 478 -5.03 -25.15 -8.25
CA GLU A 478 -6.41 -25.31 -7.82
C GLU A 478 -7.37 -24.47 -8.68
N LEU A 479 -7.02 -23.20 -8.94
CA LEU A 479 -7.79 -22.32 -9.82
C LEU A 479 -7.85 -22.87 -11.26
N LYS A 480 -6.73 -23.34 -11.80
CA LYS A 480 -6.64 -23.93 -13.15
C LYS A 480 -7.55 -25.11 -13.33
N ASN A 481 -7.59 -25.99 -12.33
CA ASN A 481 -8.34 -27.26 -12.36
C ASN A 481 -9.75 -27.13 -11.81
N SER A 482 -10.15 -25.93 -11.39
CA SER A 482 -11.51 -25.71 -10.87
C SER A 482 -12.57 -25.81 -11.96
N ARG A 483 -13.82 -26.01 -11.56
CA ARG A 483 -14.97 -25.96 -12.46
C ARG A 483 -15.18 -24.60 -13.15
N LEU A 484 -14.65 -23.53 -12.52
CA LEU A 484 -14.63 -22.20 -13.10
C LEU A 484 -13.60 -22.05 -14.25
N GLY A 485 -12.73 -23.03 -14.48
CA GLY A 485 -11.62 -22.95 -15.42
C GLY A 485 -11.99 -22.52 -16.84
N GLY A 486 -13.17 -22.96 -17.33
CA GLY A 486 -13.68 -22.59 -18.67
C GLY A 486 -14.38 -21.22 -18.74
N GLU A 487 -14.60 -20.56 -17.60
CA GLU A 487 -15.31 -19.29 -17.55
C GLU A 487 -14.44 -18.12 -18.00
N ARG A 488 -15.09 -17.04 -18.50
CA ARG A 488 -14.43 -15.87 -19.08
C ARG A 488 -14.83 -14.59 -18.39
N PHE A 489 -13.86 -13.70 -18.25
CA PHE A 489 -14.08 -12.31 -17.85
C PHE A 489 -14.00 -11.37 -19.05
N ALA A 490 -14.64 -10.20 -18.95
CA ALA A 490 -14.62 -9.19 -19.99
C ALA A 490 -13.21 -8.60 -20.23
N GLY A 491 -12.36 -8.58 -19.21
CA GLY A 491 -11.01 -8.06 -19.29
C GLY A 491 -10.06 -8.69 -18.27
N ALA A 492 -8.78 -8.38 -18.37
CA ALA A 492 -7.73 -8.92 -17.49
C ALA A 492 -8.01 -8.63 -15.99
N ALA A 493 -8.61 -7.49 -15.68
CA ALA A 493 -8.98 -7.09 -14.32
C ALA A 493 -9.83 -8.14 -13.59
N GLY A 494 -10.80 -8.74 -14.28
CA GLY A 494 -11.67 -9.78 -13.70
C GLY A 494 -10.90 -11.01 -13.23
N TYR A 495 -9.97 -11.50 -14.05
CA TYR A 495 -9.12 -12.64 -13.71
C TYR A 495 -8.24 -12.37 -12.48
N PHE A 496 -7.59 -11.20 -12.44
CA PHE A 496 -6.75 -10.82 -11.30
C PHE A 496 -7.56 -10.54 -10.03
N LYS A 497 -8.78 -10.00 -10.14
CA LYS A 497 -9.67 -9.80 -9.02
C LYS A 497 -10.12 -11.13 -8.42
N LEU A 498 -10.49 -12.11 -9.25
CA LEU A 498 -10.78 -13.47 -8.81
C LEU A 498 -9.57 -14.05 -8.07
N PHE A 499 -8.38 -14.00 -8.68
CA PHE A 499 -7.17 -14.55 -8.10
C PHE A 499 -6.83 -13.89 -6.75
N LYS A 500 -6.86 -12.56 -6.68
CA LYS A 500 -6.62 -11.81 -5.42
C LYS A 500 -7.63 -12.22 -4.33
N THR A 501 -8.92 -12.32 -4.67
CA THR A 501 -9.97 -12.72 -3.70
C THR A 501 -9.75 -14.14 -3.21
N PHE A 502 -9.43 -15.06 -4.11
CA PHE A 502 -9.22 -16.48 -3.79
C PHE A 502 -7.98 -16.70 -2.91
N ILE A 503 -6.88 -16.01 -3.19
CA ILE A 503 -5.61 -16.19 -2.49
C ILE A 503 -5.50 -15.35 -1.20
N GLN A 504 -6.40 -14.39 -0.99
CA GLN A 504 -6.33 -13.44 0.14
C GLN A 504 -6.33 -14.13 1.53
N GLY A 505 -7.01 -15.26 1.65
CA GLY A 505 -7.05 -16.05 2.88
C GLY A 505 -5.92 -17.07 3.04
N ALA A 506 -5.07 -17.21 2.02
CA ALA A 506 -4.00 -18.20 2.02
C ALA A 506 -2.87 -17.80 2.96
N ASN A 507 -2.40 -18.75 3.76
CA ASN A 507 -1.29 -18.56 4.68
C ASN A 507 -0.21 -19.62 4.43
N TYR A 508 1.05 -19.19 4.53
CA TYR A 508 2.18 -20.09 4.57
C TYR A 508 2.48 -20.51 6.02
N PRO A 509 2.41 -21.80 6.37
CA PRO A 509 2.78 -22.28 7.69
C PRO A 509 4.30 -22.45 7.76
N PHE A 510 4.96 -21.80 8.73
CA PHE A 510 6.38 -22.05 8.96
C PHE A 510 6.59 -23.48 9.49
N PRO A 511 7.57 -24.23 8.96
CA PRO A 511 7.91 -25.54 9.50
C PRO A 511 8.57 -25.37 10.88
N GLY A 512 8.13 -26.15 11.86
CA GLY A 512 8.68 -26.09 13.20
C GLY A 512 8.33 -27.32 14.05
N THR A 513 9.02 -27.47 15.17
CA THR A 513 8.76 -28.53 16.14
C THR A 513 8.03 -27.93 17.36
N PRO A 514 6.71 -28.12 17.49
CA PRO A 514 5.88 -27.43 18.49
C PRO A 514 6.29 -27.62 19.95
N LEU A 515 7.15 -28.56 20.23
CA LEU A 515 7.53 -28.96 21.59
C LEU A 515 8.93 -28.54 22.01
N LYS A 516 9.69 -27.84 21.16
CA LYS A 516 11.08 -27.45 21.44
C LYS A 516 11.23 -25.93 21.44
N GLY A 517 12.14 -25.46 22.29
CA GLY A 517 12.60 -24.07 22.32
C GLY A 517 11.53 -23.03 22.63
N LEU A 518 11.89 -21.77 22.41
CA LEU A 518 11.00 -20.63 22.53
C LEU A 518 9.83 -20.76 21.53
N GLN A 519 8.60 -20.54 22.00
CA GLN A 519 7.42 -20.60 21.12
C GLN A 519 7.10 -19.21 20.58
N VAL A 520 6.95 -19.07 19.26
CA VAL A 520 6.45 -17.85 18.57
C VAL A 520 5.11 -18.21 17.96
N LEU A 521 4.04 -17.69 18.54
CA LEU A 521 2.67 -18.12 18.26
C LEU A 521 1.78 -16.94 17.87
N GLY A 522 0.83 -17.20 16.99
CA GLY A 522 -0.33 -16.33 16.85
C GLY A 522 -1.20 -16.35 18.12
N PHE A 523 -1.96 -15.29 18.32
CA PHE A 523 -2.74 -15.12 19.55
C PHE A 523 -3.69 -16.31 19.84
N LEU A 524 -4.43 -16.77 18.83
CA LEU A 524 -5.37 -17.89 19.03
C LEU A 524 -4.69 -19.25 19.11
N GLU A 525 -3.41 -19.36 18.73
CA GLU A 525 -2.65 -20.61 18.87
C GLU A 525 -2.14 -20.87 20.29
N THR A 526 -2.27 -19.90 21.19
CA THR A 526 -1.97 -20.05 22.62
C THR A 526 -3.06 -20.77 23.41
N ARG A 527 -4.22 -21.02 22.82
CA ARG A 527 -5.40 -21.60 23.47
C ARG A 527 -5.10 -22.94 24.14
N GLY A 528 -5.51 -23.08 25.39
CA GLY A 528 -5.35 -24.29 26.18
C GLY A 528 -3.90 -24.62 26.56
N LEU A 529 -2.98 -23.67 26.40
CA LEU A 529 -1.58 -23.79 26.82
C LEU A 529 -1.25 -22.81 27.93
N LYS A 530 -0.29 -23.18 28.76
CA LYS A 530 0.29 -22.32 29.82
C LYS A 530 1.75 -22.11 29.58
N PHE A 531 2.19 -20.87 29.79
CA PHE A 531 3.57 -20.46 29.63
C PHE A 531 4.09 -19.82 30.91
N LYS A 532 5.38 -19.97 31.14
CA LYS A 532 6.05 -19.38 32.30
C LYS A 532 6.24 -17.89 32.09
N ARG A 533 6.74 -17.51 30.91
CA ARG A 533 6.93 -16.12 30.51
C ARG A 533 6.17 -15.84 29.20
N VAL A 534 5.45 -14.73 29.17
CA VAL A 534 4.65 -14.30 28.02
C VAL A 534 5.18 -12.96 27.53
N TYR A 535 5.57 -12.88 26.27
CA TYR A 535 5.96 -11.66 25.58
C TYR A 535 4.91 -11.37 24.50
N PHE A 536 4.07 -10.40 24.76
CA PHE A 536 2.91 -10.07 23.89
C PHE A 536 3.23 -8.79 23.12
N LEU A 537 3.42 -8.89 21.80
CA LEU A 537 3.71 -7.76 20.92
C LEU A 537 2.44 -7.25 20.23
N ASP A 538 2.56 -6.07 19.60
CA ASP A 538 1.46 -5.44 18.85
C ASP A 538 0.16 -5.32 19.66
N ALA A 539 0.26 -5.01 20.95
CA ALA A 539 -0.90 -4.87 21.83
C ALA A 539 -1.64 -3.53 21.62
N ASN A 540 -1.96 -3.21 20.37
CA ASN A 540 -2.56 -1.96 19.92
C ASN A 540 -4.07 -2.08 19.68
N ALA A 541 -4.79 -0.95 19.67
CA ALA A 541 -6.25 -0.89 19.56
C ALA A 541 -6.78 -1.37 18.19
N ASP A 542 -6.01 -1.19 17.12
CA ASP A 542 -6.34 -1.64 15.77
C ASP A 542 -6.09 -3.15 15.56
N VAL A 543 -5.30 -3.77 16.46
CA VAL A 543 -4.89 -5.18 16.40
C VAL A 543 -5.62 -6.03 17.41
N LEU A 544 -5.83 -5.54 18.63
CA LEU A 544 -6.44 -6.28 19.74
C LEU A 544 -7.47 -5.43 20.51
N PRO A 545 -8.78 -5.71 20.35
CA PRO A 545 -9.40 -6.68 19.46
C PRO A 545 -9.29 -6.26 17.99
N ALA A 546 -9.12 -7.23 17.09
CA ALA A 546 -9.02 -6.95 15.66
C ALA A 546 -10.30 -6.27 15.13
N ALA A 547 -10.17 -5.05 14.64
CA ALA A 547 -11.25 -4.25 14.08
C ALA A 547 -11.55 -4.66 12.63
N ARG A 548 -11.89 -5.92 12.36
CA ARG A 548 -12.29 -6.33 11.02
C ARG A 548 -13.76 -5.97 10.77
N LYS A 549 -14.01 -5.20 9.70
CA LYS A 549 -15.36 -5.03 9.15
C LYS A 549 -15.90 -6.41 8.78
N GLU A 550 -17.16 -6.68 9.13
CA GLU A 550 -17.83 -7.91 8.74
C GLU A 550 -18.06 -7.88 7.22
N ASP A 551 -17.45 -8.80 6.50
CA ASP A 551 -17.68 -8.97 5.06
C ASP A 551 -18.85 -9.93 4.84
N THR A 552 -20.05 -9.47 5.12
CA THR A 552 -21.31 -10.23 5.10
C THR A 552 -22.41 -9.45 4.39
N ILE A 553 -23.36 -10.16 3.81
CA ILE A 553 -24.59 -9.57 3.23
C ILE A 553 -25.63 -9.32 4.30
N LEU A 554 -25.62 -10.13 5.37
CA LEU A 554 -26.55 -10.00 6.48
C LEU A 554 -26.20 -8.79 7.34
N SER A 555 -27.15 -7.88 7.52
CA SER A 555 -26.95 -6.71 8.37
C SER A 555 -26.70 -7.11 9.83
N HIS A 556 -26.05 -6.22 10.59
CA HIS A 556 -25.75 -6.45 12.01
C HIS A 556 -26.99 -6.82 12.82
N PHE A 557 -28.12 -6.18 12.57
CA PHE A 557 -29.40 -6.48 13.23
C PHE A 557 -29.89 -7.90 12.94
N VAL A 558 -29.81 -8.33 11.68
CA VAL A 558 -30.19 -9.70 11.29
C VAL A 558 -29.29 -10.71 11.96
N ARG A 559 -27.98 -10.46 11.97
CA ARG A 559 -27.00 -11.31 12.63
C ARG A 559 -27.26 -11.44 14.12
N GLU A 560 -27.46 -10.32 14.82
CA GLU A 560 -27.74 -10.30 16.26
C GLU A 560 -29.05 -11.04 16.58
N GLY A 561 -30.12 -10.81 15.83
CA GLY A 561 -31.40 -11.48 16.01
C GLY A 561 -31.37 -12.96 15.71
N LEU A 562 -30.60 -13.41 14.75
CA LEU A 562 -30.37 -14.84 14.47
C LEU A 562 -29.37 -15.47 15.45
N GLY A 563 -28.71 -14.71 16.32
CA GLY A 563 -27.69 -15.20 17.23
C GLY A 563 -26.39 -15.58 16.54
N LEU A 564 -26.12 -15.03 15.36
CA LEU A 564 -24.85 -15.21 14.65
C LEU A 564 -23.73 -14.41 15.31
N ALA A 565 -22.48 -14.78 15.04
CA ALA A 565 -21.36 -14.09 15.60
C ALA A 565 -21.27 -12.63 15.08
N THR A 566 -21.12 -11.67 16.00
CA THR A 566 -20.93 -10.24 15.72
C THR A 566 -19.56 -9.78 16.23
N TYR A 567 -19.19 -8.52 15.97
CA TYR A 567 -17.98 -7.94 16.54
C TYR A 567 -17.93 -8.05 18.06
N LYS A 568 -19.07 -7.94 18.76
CA LYS A 568 -19.17 -8.11 20.23
C LYS A 568 -18.79 -9.54 20.67
N THR A 569 -19.17 -10.53 19.87
CA THR A 569 -18.82 -11.93 20.15
C THR A 569 -17.33 -12.17 19.98
N ARG A 570 -16.74 -11.58 18.93
CA ARG A 570 -15.29 -11.66 18.67
C ARG A 570 -14.48 -10.93 19.74
N GLU A 571 -14.93 -9.76 20.18
CA GLU A 571 -14.30 -9.03 21.28
C GLU A 571 -14.33 -9.84 22.59
N ARG A 572 -15.48 -10.45 22.94
CA ARG A 572 -15.58 -11.33 24.13
C ARG A 572 -14.63 -12.52 24.04
N LEU A 573 -14.52 -13.13 22.87
CA LEU A 573 -13.59 -14.23 22.61
C LEU A 573 -12.14 -13.79 22.79
N ALA A 574 -11.75 -12.69 22.21
CA ALA A 574 -10.40 -12.14 22.33
C ALA A 574 -10.07 -11.78 23.79
N ARG A 575 -11.02 -11.15 24.50
CA ARG A 575 -10.87 -10.82 25.91
C ARG A 575 -10.69 -12.06 26.77
N TYR A 576 -11.48 -13.09 26.53
CA TYR A 576 -11.33 -14.36 27.26
C TYR A 576 -9.94 -14.96 27.07
N TYR A 577 -9.49 -15.13 25.83
CA TYR A 577 -8.18 -15.74 25.56
C TYR A 577 -7.00 -14.87 25.98
N PHE A 578 -7.12 -13.54 25.95
CA PHE A 578 -6.12 -12.65 26.50
C PHE A 578 -5.95 -12.87 28.02
N ASN A 579 -7.06 -12.95 28.74
CA ASN A 579 -7.01 -13.25 30.17
C ASN A 579 -6.53 -14.68 30.46
N ALA A 580 -6.96 -15.67 29.70
CA ALA A 580 -6.55 -17.07 29.87
C ALA A 580 -5.02 -17.24 29.64
N LEU A 581 -4.46 -16.50 28.69
CA LEU A 581 -3.02 -16.48 28.43
C LEU A 581 -2.22 -15.89 29.61
N LEU A 582 -2.69 -14.77 30.18
CA LEU A 582 -2.05 -14.13 31.32
C LEU A 582 -2.26 -14.91 32.62
N ASN A 583 -3.37 -15.63 32.75
CA ASN A 583 -3.66 -16.46 33.92
C ASN A 583 -2.60 -17.55 34.08
N GLY A 584 -1.89 -17.54 35.20
CA GLY A 584 -0.89 -18.54 35.54
C GLY A 584 0.49 -18.34 34.90
N ALA A 585 0.70 -17.31 34.10
CA ALA A 585 2.05 -16.88 33.74
C ALA A 585 2.76 -16.35 34.98
N ALA A 586 4.03 -16.71 35.19
CA ALA A 586 4.84 -16.12 36.25
C ALA A 586 5.23 -14.68 35.89
N GLU A 587 5.49 -14.45 34.62
CA GLU A 587 5.94 -13.15 34.12
C GLU A 587 5.29 -12.82 32.78
N ALA A 588 4.87 -11.57 32.60
CA ALA A 588 4.32 -11.10 31.32
C ALA A 588 4.91 -9.73 30.97
N HIS A 589 5.29 -9.61 29.71
CA HIS A 589 5.80 -8.41 29.07
C HIS A 589 4.85 -8.05 27.92
N ILE A 590 4.26 -6.86 27.99
CA ILE A 590 3.28 -6.40 27.01
C ILE A 590 3.86 -5.19 26.27
N PHE A 591 4.00 -5.32 24.96
CA PHE A 591 4.57 -4.32 24.08
C PHE A 591 3.47 -3.69 23.23
N TYR A 592 3.48 -2.37 23.08
CA TYR A 592 2.56 -1.64 22.24
C TYR A 592 3.23 -0.39 21.66
N LYS A 593 2.72 0.03 20.51
CA LYS A 593 3.14 1.25 19.82
C LYS A 593 2.28 2.43 20.29
N ASP A 594 2.92 3.57 20.51
CA ASP A 594 2.24 4.81 20.87
C ASP A 594 2.74 5.94 19.96
N SER A 595 1.92 6.34 19.02
CA SER A 595 2.21 7.36 18.02
C SER A 595 0.93 8.14 17.71
N ALA A 596 1.00 9.14 16.82
CA ALA A 596 -0.17 9.93 16.42
C ALA A 596 -1.36 9.08 15.90
N ASP A 597 -1.05 7.93 15.29
CA ASP A 597 -2.03 7.06 14.63
C ASP A 597 -2.23 5.70 15.36
N GLN A 598 -1.53 5.44 16.46
CA GLN A 598 -1.57 4.15 17.15
C GLN A 598 -1.67 4.31 18.67
N GLU A 599 -2.68 3.68 19.24
CA GLU A 599 -2.94 3.68 20.66
C GLU A 599 -2.87 2.26 21.24
N ARG A 600 -2.62 2.14 22.55
CA ARG A 600 -2.63 0.84 23.21
C ARG A 600 -4.04 0.21 23.20
N SER A 601 -4.08 -1.13 23.18
CA SER A 601 -5.30 -1.91 23.21
C SER A 601 -6.20 -1.58 24.41
N PRO A 602 -7.54 -1.52 24.23
CA PRO A 602 -8.49 -1.40 25.34
C PRO A 602 -8.35 -2.52 26.39
N PHE A 603 -7.84 -3.68 26.01
CA PHE A 603 -7.60 -4.78 26.95
C PHE A 603 -6.41 -4.50 27.86
N VAL A 604 -5.36 -3.90 27.30
CA VAL A 604 -4.17 -3.47 28.05
C VAL A 604 -4.52 -2.29 28.96
N GLU A 605 -5.31 -1.33 28.45
CA GLU A 605 -5.81 -0.20 29.22
C GLU A 605 -6.60 -0.67 30.44
N LYS A 606 -7.55 -1.58 30.23
CA LYS A 606 -8.33 -2.16 31.31
C LYS A 606 -7.47 -2.93 32.31
N LEU A 607 -6.49 -3.68 31.82
CA LEU A 607 -5.56 -4.41 32.70
C LEU A 607 -4.75 -3.46 33.57
N ALA A 608 -4.20 -2.39 32.99
CA ALA A 608 -3.47 -1.35 33.71
C ALA A 608 -4.36 -0.69 34.78
N TRP A 609 -5.60 -0.40 34.45
CA TRP A 609 -6.60 0.17 35.37
C TRP A 609 -6.94 -0.79 36.52
N ASP A 610 -7.16 -2.06 36.23
CA ASP A 610 -7.47 -3.08 37.26
C ASP A 610 -6.27 -3.29 38.22
N LEU A 611 -5.05 -3.19 37.72
CA LEU A 611 -3.84 -3.23 38.56
C LEU A 611 -3.74 -2.00 39.49
N GLN A 612 -3.97 -0.82 38.94
CA GLN A 612 -3.94 0.43 39.69
C GLN A 612 -5.00 0.41 40.80
N ARG A 613 -6.21 -0.06 40.52
CA ARG A 613 -7.28 -0.22 41.53
C ARG A 613 -6.91 -1.19 42.65
N ARG A 614 -6.07 -2.20 42.37
CA ARG A 614 -5.56 -3.18 43.36
C ARG A 614 -4.30 -2.71 44.06
N GLY A 615 -3.81 -1.49 43.76
CA GLY A 615 -2.56 -0.96 44.33
C GLY A 615 -1.30 -1.66 43.83
N VAL A 616 -1.38 -2.43 42.72
CA VAL A 616 -0.25 -3.13 42.15
C VAL A 616 0.44 -2.21 41.14
N LYS A 617 1.74 -1.94 41.36
CA LYS A 617 2.54 -1.18 40.39
C LYS A 617 3.04 -2.11 39.30
N ALA A 618 2.61 -1.86 38.05
CA ALA A 618 3.23 -2.45 36.87
C ALA A 618 4.11 -1.38 36.20
N PRO A 619 5.43 -1.57 36.14
CA PRO A 619 6.31 -0.58 35.50
C PRO A 619 6.03 -0.51 34.02
N GLU A 620 6.00 0.73 33.49
CA GLU A 620 5.93 1.05 32.09
C GLU A 620 7.28 1.64 31.67
N GLU A 621 7.92 1.01 30.70
CA GLU A 621 9.19 1.44 30.13
C GLU A 621 8.91 2.13 28.78
N GLU A 622 9.27 3.40 28.69
CA GLU A 622 9.20 4.13 27.43
C GLU A 622 10.50 3.95 26.65
N VAL A 623 10.35 3.45 25.43
CA VAL A 623 11.49 3.13 24.56
C VAL A 623 11.85 4.34 23.71
N HIS A 624 13.00 4.91 23.99
CA HIS A 624 13.54 6.02 23.22
C HIS A 624 14.62 5.53 22.26
N LEU A 625 14.33 5.62 20.97
CA LEU A 625 15.34 5.44 19.92
C LEU A 625 16.05 6.78 19.71
N ARG A 626 17.28 6.90 20.18
CA ARG A 626 18.10 8.08 19.90
C ARG A 626 18.89 7.83 18.62
N VAL A 627 18.56 8.56 17.59
CA VAL A 627 19.39 8.64 16.38
C VAL A 627 20.23 9.91 16.51
N ASN A 628 21.54 9.75 16.67
CA ASN A 628 22.45 10.88 16.66
C ASN A 628 22.71 11.28 15.22
N PHE A 629 22.03 12.33 14.75
CA PHE A 629 22.40 12.98 13.51
C PHE A 629 23.45 14.04 13.80
N SER A 630 24.66 13.87 13.31
CA SER A 630 25.57 14.99 13.14
C SER A 630 25.22 15.65 11.81
N GLN A 631 24.52 16.76 11.86
CA GLN A 631 24.27 17.58 10.70
C GLN A 631 25.57 18.34 10.41
N GLY A 632 26.37 17.85 9.45
CA GLY A 632 27.53 18.56 8.97
C GLY A 632 27.11 19.80 8.19
N GLU A 633 27.76 20.92 8.40
CA GLU A 633 27.57 22.07 7.52
C GLU A 633 28.03 21.71 6.10
N PRO A 634 27.26 22.11 5.05
CA PRO A 634 27.66 21.82 3.69
C PRO A 634 28.97 22.55 3.35
N ALA A 635 29.96 21.78 2.91
CA ALA A 635 31.26 22.32 2.55
C ALA A 635 31.21 23.07 1.21
N PRO A 636 31.79 24.29 1.11
CA PRO A 636 31.92 24.98 -0.13
C PRO A 636 32.71 24.19 -1.17
N ALA A 637 32.26 24.20 -2.45
CA ALA A 637 33.00 23.53 -3.53
C ALA A 637 34.01 24.47 -4.20
N ALA A 638 35.24 23.99 -4.37
CA ALA A 638 36.29 24.71 -5.07
C ALA A 638 36.05 24.72 -6.59
N LYS A 639 36.55 25.75 -7.28
CA LYS A 639 36.52 25.81 -8.73
C LYS A 639 37.90 25.44 -9.28
N THR A 640 37.91 24.69 -10.37
CA THR A 640 39.16 24.44 -11.12
C THR A 640 39.17 25.24 -12.41
N PRO A 641 40.36 25.53 -12.97
CA PRO A 641 40.48 26.21 -14.27
C PRO A 641 39.70 25.52 -15.37
N GLU A 642 39.71 24.20 -15.41
CA GLU A 642 38.99 23.40 -16.41
C GLU A 642 37.49 23.57 -16.28
N LEU A 643 36.99 23.61 -15.05
CA LEU A 643 35.57 23.83 -14.78
C LEU A 643 35.12 25.22 -15.18
N ALA A 644 35.91 26.26 -14.83
CA ALA A 644 35.63 27.64 -15.23
C ALA A 644 35.62 27.79 -16.76
N ALA A 645 36.59 27.19 -17.47
CA ALA A 645 36.64 27.16 -18.92
C ALA A 645 35.41 26.46 -19.54
N ALA A 646 35.03 25.29 -19.02
CA ALA A 646 33.83 24.54 -19.49
C ALA A 646 32.53 25.31 -19.27
N LEU A 647 32.38 26.01 -18.14
CA LEU A 647 31.23 26.86 -17.86
C LEU A 647 31.16 28.08 -18.79
N ARG A 648 32.31 28.71 -19.09
CA ARG A 648 32.41 29.83 -20.03
C ARG A 648 32.02 29.40 -21.45
N GLU A 649 32.53 28.27 -21.93
CA GLU A 649 32.23 27.75 -23.27
C GLU A 649 30.73 27.45 -23.43
N ARG A 650 30.08 26.90 -22.39
CA ARG A 650 28.66 26.60 -22.40
C ARG A 650 27.78 27.84 -22.43
N GLY A 651 28.20 28.92 -21.79
CA GLY A 651 27.38 30.10 -21.55
C GLY A 651 26.32 29.94 -20.50
N PHE A 652 25.51 30.97 -20.30
CA PHE A 652 24.54 30.99 -19.20
C PHE A 652 23.12 31.34 -19.68
N SER A 653 22.14 30.71 -19.02
CA SER A 653 20.72 31.05 -19.10
C SER A 653 20.29 31.87 -17.87
N PRO A 654 19.15 32.60 -17.92
CA PRO A 654 18.63 33.31 -16.75
C PRO A 654 18.47 32.41 -15.53
N SER A 655 17.95 31.22 -15.73
CA SER A 655 17.73 30.24 -14.65
C SER A 655 19.03 29.71 -14.03
N ALA A 656 20.12 29.66 -14.81
CA ALA A 656 21.43 29.29 -14.28
C ALA A 656 21.96 30.37 -13.34
N ILE A 657 21.89 31.62 -13.75
CA ILE A 657 22.34 32.77 -12.96
C ILE A 657 21.47 32.95 -11.72
N ASP A 658 20.16 32.80 -11.83
CA ASP A 658 19.22 32.82 -10.68
C ASP A 658 19.50 31.70 -9.68
N THR A 659 19.90 30.52 -10.16
CA THR A 659 20.29 29.40 -9.27
C THR A 659 21.54 29.77 -8.47
N TYR A 660 22.54 30.38 -9.13
CA TYR A 660 23.76 30.86 -8.46
C TYR A 660 23.45 31.98 -7.47
N LEU A 661 22.62 32.95 -7.86
CA LEU A 661 22.21 34.07 -7.00
C LEU A 661 21.59 33.55 -5.67
N LYS A 662 20.80 32.45 -5.73
CA LYS A 662 20.16 31.87 -4.56
C LYS A 662 21.10 30.98 -3.74
N CYS A 663 21.93 30.18 -4.41
CA CYS A 663 22.87 29.27 -3.76
C CYS A 663 23.96 28.81 -4.73
N GLY A 664 25.22 29.18 -4.46
CA GLY A 664 26.38 28.78 -5.27
C GLY A 664 26.56 27.27 -5.32
N LEU A 665 26.34 26.57 -4.18
CA LEU A 665 26.47 25.10 -4.11
C LEU A 665 25.35 24.38 -4.90
N ARG A 666 24.12 24.90 -4.91
CA ARG A 666 23.05 24.41 -5.79
C ARG A 666 23.38 24.55 -7.27
N PHE A 667 24.00 25.70 -7.66
CA PHE A 667 24.49 25.89 -9.00
C PHE A 667 25.57 24.87 -9.36
N TYR A 668 26.53 24.63 -8.46
CA TYR A 668 27.58 23.63 -8.64
C TYR A 668 27.02 22.26 -8.92
N TYR A 669 26.09 21.77 -8.09
CA TYR A 669 25.48 20.46 -8.30
C TYR A 669 24.72 20.38 -9.62
N ARG A 670 23.90 21.36 -9.93
CA ARG A 670 23.03 21.34 -11.10
C ARG A 670 23.76 21.60 -12.42
N TYR A 671 24.60 22.61 -12.47
CA TYR A 671 25.20 23.12 -13.73
C TYR A 671 26.66 22.69 -13.94
N ALA A 672 27.45 22.56 -12.89
CA ALA A 672 28.82 22.07 -12.98
C ALA A 672 28.88 20.55 -13.01
N LEU A 673 28.31 19.88 -11.99
CA LEU A 673 28.24 18.42 -11.90
C LEU A 673 27.13 17.79 -12.74
N ARG A 674 26.18 18.60 -13.23
CA ARG A 674 25.02 18.16 -14.01
C ARG A 674 24.13 17.14 -13.28
N LEU A 675 24.05 17.24 -11.96
CA LEU A 675 23.15 16.42 -11.20
C LEU A 675 21.70 16.89 -11.47
N ALA A 676 20.85 15.97 -11.81
CA ALA A 676 19.43 16.23 -11.98
C ALA A 676 18.65 15.63 -10.80
N GLU A 677 17.55 16.29 -10.44
CA GLU A 677 16.54 15.68 -9.59
C GLU A 677 15.93 14.51 -10.35
N LYS A 678 15.73 13.40 -9.66
CA LYS A 678 15.03 12.26 -10.24
C LYS A 678 13.55 12.62 -10.37
N ASP A 679 13.10 12.89 -11.58
CA ASP A 679 11.68 13.06 -11.86
C ASP A 679 10.97 11.72 -11.63
N GLU A 680 10.08 11.66 -10.63
CA GLU A 680 9.21 10.52 -10.44
C GLU A 680 8.04 10.59 -11.43
N VAL A 681 7.67 9.46 -12.01
CA VAL A 681 6.48 9.38 -12.87
C VAL A 681 5.25 9.33 -11.97
N SER A 682 4.61 10.49 -11.79
CA SER A 682 3.41 10.64 -10.97
C SER A 682 2.19 10.00 -11.63
N ASP A 683 1.29 9.44 -10.81
CA ASP A 683 -0.02 8.95 -11.23
C ASP A 683 -1.00 10.07 -11.61
N GLU A 684 -0.71 11.32 -11.18
CA GLU A 684 -1.53 12.49 -11.39
C GLU A 684 -0.94 13.42 -12.46
N ILE A 685 -1.78 14.27 -13.04
CA ILE A 685 -1.34 15.38 -13.90
C ILE A 685 -0.76 16.45 -12.97
N GLU A 686 0.52 16.72 -13.12
CA GLU A 686 1.23 17.68 -12.27
C GLU A 686 0.97 19.13 -12.71
N GLN A 687 1.20 20.06 -11.79
CA GLN A 687 1.15 21.52 -12.08
C GLN A 687 2.06 21.90 -13.26
N ARG A 688 3.20 21.22 -13.41
CA ARG A 688 4.12 21.39 -14.53
C ARG A 688 3.48 21.00 -15.86
N ASP A 689 2.74 19.91 -15.92
CA ASP A 689 2.07 19.44 -17.13
C ASP A 689 0.99 20.43 -17.57
N ILE A 690 0.23 20.97 -16.59
CA ILE A 690 -0.77 22.02 -16.84
C ILE A 690 -0.09 23.28 -17.39
N GLY A 691 1.06 23.65 -16.81
CA GLY A 691 1.85 24.79 -17.30
C GLY A 691 2.22 24.65 -18.77
N VAL A 692 2.78 23.49 -19.14
CA VAL A 692 3.16 23.21 -20.54
C VAL A 692 1.96 23.28 -21.48
N ILE A 693 0.82 22.72 -21.10
CA ILE A 693 -0.41 22.76 -21.92
C ILE A 693 -0.89 24.21 -22.14
N VAL A 694 -0.84 25.04 -21.11
CA VAL A 694 -1.25 26.46 -21.20
C VAL A 694 -0.28 27.22 -22.10
N HIS A 695 1.04 27.05 -21.96
CA HIS A 695 2.05 27.69 -22.81
C HIS A 695 1.88 27.31 -24.27
N ASP A 696 1.76 26.02 -24.60
CA ASP A 696 1.56 25.54 -25.98
C ASP A 696 0.28 26.11 -26.61
N ALA A 697 -0.81 26.17 -25.84
CA ALA A 697 -2.07 26.72 -26.34
C ALA A 697 -1.97 28.24 -26.61
N LEU A 698 -1.29 28.98 -25.74
CA LEU A 698 -1.04 30.42 -25.88
C LEU A 698 -0.10 30.68 -27.05
N GLU A 699 0.97 29.89 -27.20
CA GLU A 699 1.89 30.01 -28.35
C GLU A 699 1.14 29.83 -29.66
N ALA A 700 0.40 28.71 -29.80
CA ALA A 700 -0.35 28.42 -31.02
C ALA A 700 -1.35 29.55 -31.37
N PHE A 701 -2.07 30.05 -30.37
CA PHE A 701 -3.07 31.09 -30.54
C PHE A 701 -2.44 32.45 -30.95
N PHE A 702 -1.40 32.89 -30.25
CA PHE A 702 -0.79 34.20 -30.50
C PHE A 702 0.13 34.23 -31.72
N LYS A 703 0.81 33.11 -32.02
CA LYS A 703 1.65 32.98 -33.22
C LYS A 703 0.88 33.21 -34.52
N ALA A 704 -0.36 32.73 -34.57
CA ALA A 704 -1.23 32.98 -35.72
C ALA A 704 -1.65 34.46 -35.90
N ARG A 705 -1.44 35.30 -34.88
CA ARG A 705 -1.82 36.72 -34.85
C ARG A 705 -0.61 37.66 -34.86
N ALA A 706 0.59 37.14 -35.01
CA ALA A 706 1.80 37.94 -35.04
C ALA A 706 1.81 38.95 -36.23
N GLY A 707 2.40 40.12 -35.97
CA GLY A 707 2.58 41.20 -36.98
C GLY A 707 1.37 42.08 -37.19
N LYS A 708 0.25 41.88 -36.46
CA LYS A 708 -0.96 42.70 -36.56
C LYS A 708 -1.40 43.20 -35.19
N PRO A 709 -2.05 44.39 -35.12
CA PRO A 709 -2.67 44.81 -33.86
C PRO A 709 -3.65 43.76 -33.33
N LEU A 710 -3.47 43.40 -32.08
CA LEU A 710 -4.28 42.37 -31.42
C LEU A 710 -5.62 42.96 -30.98
N GLU A 711 -6.70 42.47 -31.54
CA GLU A 711 -8.07 42.77 -31.14
C GLU A 711 -8.75 41.45 -30.76
N ILE A 712 -9.16 41.33 -29.53
CA ILE A 712 -9.83 40.12 -29.05
C ILE A 712 -11.33 40.22 -29.32
N THR A 713 -11.87 39.30 -30.09
CA THR A 713 -13.28 39.20 -30.50
C THR A 713 -13.95 37.93 -29.91
N GLU A 714 -15.27 37.85 -29.99
CA GLU A 714 -16.03 36.69 -29.53
C GLU A 714 -15.58 35.37 -30.17
N LYS A 715 -15.05 35.39 -31.40
CA LYS A 715 -14.53 34.20 -32.11
C LYS A 715 -13.25 33.65 -31.47
N ASP A 716 -12.45 34.51 -30.87
CA ASP A 716 -11.16 34.16 -30.28
C ASP A 716 -11.31 33.26 -29.05
N TYR A 717 -12.40 33.42 -28.28
CA TYR A 717 -12.72 32.56 -27.14
C TYR A 717 -13.03 31.12 -27.56
N ALA A 718 -13.67 30.93 -28.70
CA ALA A 718 -13.92 29.61 -29.26
C ALA A 718 -12.61 29.01 -29.82
N GLU A 719 -11.78 29.83 -30.47
CA GLU A 719 -10.55 29.41 -31.09
C GLU A 719 -9.49 28.99 -30.06
N ILE A 720 -9.25 29.77 -29.00
CA ILE A 720 -8.29 29.40 -27.97
C ILE A 720 -8.75 28.12 -27.22
N THR A 721 -10.06 27.96 -27.02
CA THR A 721 -10.63 26.75 -26.43
C THR A 721 -10.38 25.54 -27.34
N ALA A 722 -10.50 25.70 -28.65
CA ALA A 722 -10.23 24.63 -29.61
C ALA A 722 -8.74 24.28 -29.67
N GLU A 723 -7.84 25.26 -29.61
CA GLU A 723 -6.39 25.03 -29.54
C GLU A 723 -6.02 24.30 -28.23
N ALA A 724 -6.55 24.75 -27.10
CA ALA A 724 -6.35 24.05 -25.83
C ALA A 724 -6.78 22.58 -25.90
N ARG A 725 -7.92 22.29 -26.52
CA ARG A 725 -8.39 20.91 -26.72
C ARG A 725 -7.46 20.09 -27.57
N LYS A 726 -6.96 20.65 -28.67
CA LYS A 726 -5.99 19.97 -29.54
C LYS A 726 -4.72 19.61 -28.77
N VAL A 727 -4.17 20.56 -28.01
CA VAL A 727 -2.99 20.34 -27.19
C VAL A 727 -3.26 19.28 -26.13
N PHE A 728 -4.42 19.36 -25.46
CA PHE A 728 -4.84 18.38 -24.44
C PHE A 728 -4.94 16.99 -25.03
N ASP A 729 -5.68 16.84 -26.15
CA ASP A 729 -5.89 15.55 -26.80
C ASP A 729 -4.59 14.97 -27.38
N ALA A 730 -3.64 15.81 -27.79
CA ALA A 730 -2.33 15.36 -28.27
C ALA A 730 -1.43 14.87 -27.14
N ARG A 731 -1.44 15.56 -25.97
CA ARG A 731 -0.54 15.29 -24.85
C ARG A 731 -1.06 14.27 -23.84
N LEU A 732 -2.39 14.08 -23.74
CA LEU A 732 -3.04 13.28 -22.70
C LEU A 732 -3.90 12.13 -23.29
N LYS A 733 -3.50 11.55 -24.42
CA LYS A 733 -4.20 10.39 -24.99
C LYS A 733 -4.25 9.22 -24.02
N GLY A 734 -5.46 8.72 -23.75
CA GLY A 734 -5.69 7.47 -23.01
C GLY A 734 -6.02 7.64 -21.52
N HIS A 735 -6.05 8.85 -20.98
CA HIS A 735 -6.49 9.09 -19.60
C HIS A 735 -7.99 8.87 -19.38
N ARG A 736 -8.38 8.38 -18.20
CA ARG A 736 -9.80 8.14 -17.85
C ARG A 736 -10.53 9.42 -17.41
N ALA A 737 -11.79 9.52 -17.77
CA ALA A 737 -12.63 10.71 -17.94
C ALA A 737 -13.05 11.54 -16.71
N GLY A 738 -12.57 11.33 -15.50
CA GLY A 738 -13.10 12.04 -14.33
C GLY A 738 -12.31 13.29 -13.93
N PHE A 739 -11.08 13.13 -13.47
CA PHE A 739 -10.21 14.22 -13.00
C PHE A 739 -9.73 15.09 -14.16
N GLU A 740 -9.43 14.48 -15.28
CA GLU A 740 -9.05 15.12 -16.55
C GLU A 740 -10.11 16.14 -17.04
N TYR A 741 -11.39 15.81 -16.91
CA TYR A 741 -12.47 16.75 -17.28
C TYR A 741 -12.41 18.03 -16.47
N LEU A 742 -12.14 17.94 -15.16
CA LEU A 742 -12.03 19.13 -14.30
C LEU A 742 -10.84 20.00 -14.68
N ILE A 743 -9.66 19.39 -14.91
CA ILE A 743 -8.45 20.12 -15.32
C ILE A 743 -8.69 20.79 -16.68
N LYS A 744 -9.26 20.07 -17.64
CA LYS A 744 -9.60 20.63 -18.96
C LYS A 744 -10.51 21.86 -18.85
N ARG A 745 -11.52 21.79 -17.99
CA ARG A 745 -12.41 22.93 -17.72
C ARG A 745 -11.72 24.09 -17.04
N GLN A 746 -10.82 23.81 -16.12
CA GLN A 746 -10.05 24.86 -15.44
C GLN A 746 -9.11 25.55 -16.42
N VAL A 747 -8.38 24.82 -17.26
CA VAL A 747 -7.51 25.37 -18.31
C VAL A 747 -8.32 26.18 -19.31
N GLU A 748 -9.44 25.66 -19.84
CA GLU A 748 -10.32 26.37 -20.77
C GLU A 748 -10.82 27.71 -20.16
N ARG A 749 -11.22 27.69 -18.90
CA ARG A 749 -11.65 28.91 -18.19
C ARG A 749 -10.49 29.90 -18.07
N ARG A 750 -9.33 29.41 -17.63
CA ARG A 750 -8.16 30.26 -17.41
C ARG A 750 -7.66 30.95 -18.69
N LEU A 751 -7.67 30.22 -19.82
CA LEU A 751 -7.34 30.81 -21.12
C LEU A 751 -8.33 31.90 -21.53
N LYS A 752 -9.60 31.76 -21.19
CA LYS A 752 -10.58 32.84 -21.39
C LYS A 752 -10.30 34.04 -20.52
N ASP A 753 -9.99 33.85 -19.24
CA ASP A 753 -9.60 34.95 -18.33
C ASP A 753 -8.37 35.72 -18.86
N ILE A 754 -7.42 34.99 -19.50
CA ILE A 754 -6.27 35.61 -20.16
C ILE A 754 -6.69 36.47 -21.36
N LEU A 755 -7.64 36.02 -22.17
CA LEU A 755 -8.16 36.81 -23.29
C LEU A 755 -8.92 38.04 -22.79
N ASP A 756 -9.71 37.95 -21.73
CA ASP A 756 -10.37 39.08 -21.09
C ASP A 756 -9.34 40.11 -20.64
N TYR A 757 -8.26 39.67 -19.97
CA TYR A 757 -7.17 40.55 -19.59
C TYR A 757 -6.54 41.27 -20.82
N HIS A 758 -6.34 40.55 -21.94
CA HIS A 758 -5.81 41.14 -23.15
C HIS A 758 -6.74 42.16 -23.78
N ARG A 759 -8.07 41.84 -23.85
CA ARG A 759 -9.06 42.76 -24.35
C ARG A 759 -9.12 44.07 -23.56
N ASP A 760 -9.08 43.95 -22.24
CA ASP A 760 -9.29 45.09 -21.33
C ASP A 760 -8.03 45.91 -21.09
N ASN A 761 -6.83 45.32 -21.18
CA ASN A 761 -5.56 46.00 -20.82
C ASN A 761 -4.53 46.09 -21.95
N LEU A 762 -4.61 45.24 -22.96
CA LEU A 762 -3.55 45.11 -24.00
C LEU A 762 -4.08 45.26 -25.42
N SER A 763 -5.22 45.95 -25.60
CA SER A 763 -5.79 46.23 -26.92
C SER A 763 -4.82 47.04 -27.79
N GLY A 764 -4.72 46.70 -29.07
CA GLY A 764 -3.80 47.35 -30.02
C GLY A 764 -2.34 46.95 -29.92
N THR A 765 -2.02 46.00 -29.04
CA THR A 765 -0.67 45.38 -28.98
C THR A 765 -0.35 44.63 -30.28
N VAL A 766 0.87 44.83 -30.82
CA VAL A 766 1.38 44.06 -31.96
C VAL A 766 2.34 43.00 -31.43
N ILE A 767 2.04 41.73 -31.67
CA ILE A 767 2.94 40.64 -31.30
C ILE A 767 4.06 40.55 -32.31
N LEU A 768 5.32 40.70 -31.86
CA LEU A 768 6.54 40.62 -32.67
C LEU A 768 7.04 39.16 -32.76
N GLY A 769 6.88 38.38 -31.73
CA GLY A 769 7.31 36.99 -31.68
C GLY A 769 6.73 36.20 -30.49
N CYS A 770 6.65 34.86 -30.63
CA CYS A 770 6.31 33.93 -29.59
C CYS A 770 7.40 32.89 -29.50
N GLU A 771 7.72 32.38 -28.27
CA GLU A 771 8.80 31.43 -28.00
C GLU A 771 10.12 31.86 -28.66
N THR A 772 10.48 33.13 -28.47
CA THR A 772 11.59 33.75 -29.17
C THR A 772 12.93 33.42 -28.46
N GLU A 773 13.83 32.75 -29.17
CA GLU A 773 15.21 32.57 -28.67
C GLU A 773 15.93 33.90 -28.70
N LEU A 774 16.50 34.33 -27.57
CA LEU A 774 17.26 35.57 -27.41
C LEU A 774 18.71 35.23 -27.06
N LYS A 775 19.66 35.85 -27.81
CA LYS A 775 21.10 35.62 -27.65
C LYS A 775 21.84 36.90 -27.40
N ALA A 776 22.85 36.86 -26.56
CA ALA A 776 23.78 37.97 -26.38
C ALA A 776 25.19 37.43 -26.12
N GLU A 777 26.17 38.26 -26.35
CA GLU A 777 27.54 38.11 -25.89
C GLU A 777 27.81 39.14 -24.80
N LEU A 778 28.18 38.65 -23.61
CA LEU A 778 28.46 39.48 -22.45
C LEU A 778 29.98 39.60 -22.27
N GLU A 779 30.48 40.83 -22.39
CA GLU A 779 31.89 41.10 -22.07
C GLU A 779 32.13 41.04 -20.58
N THR A 780 33.09 40.23 -20.18
CA THR A 780 33.53 40.06 -18.81
C THR A 780 35.03 40.17 -18.69
N LYS A 781 35.54 40.31 -17.45
CA LYS A 781 37.01 40.33 -17.19
C LYS A 781 37.72 39.01 -17.59
N PHE A 782 36.95 37.91 -17.81
CA PHE A 782 37.46 36.61 -18.27
C PHE A 782 37.28 36.41 -19.78
N GLY A 783 36.84 37.42 -20.53
CA GLY A 783 36.54 37.41 -21.95
C GLY A 783 35.02 37.26 -22.22
N PRO A 784 34.64 37.15 -23.48
CA PRO A 784 33.23 37.10 -23.90
C PRO A 784 32.58 35.81 -23.46
N VAL A 785 31.31 35.90 -23.05
CA VAL A 785 30.49 34.79 -22.55
C VAL A 785 29.14 34.80 -23.23
N ALA A 786 28.73 33.66 -23.79
CA ALA A 786 27.43 33.53 -24.44
C ALA A 786 26.28 33.51 -23.42
N LEU A 787 25.27 34.32 -23.67
CA LEU A 787 24.00 34.33 -22.96
C LEU A 787 22.89 33.80 -23.87
N ARG A 788 22.04 32.90 -23.37
CA ARG A 788 20.91 32.37 -24.14
C ARG A 788 19.66 32.26 -23.26
N GLY A 789 18.51 32.71 -23.79
CA GLY A 789 17.24 32.61 -23.10
C GLY A 789 16.10 32.50 -24.10
N TYR A 790 14.94 32.12 -23.62
CA TYR A 790 13.70 32.05 -24.40
C TYR A 790 12.66 32.93 -23.74
N ALA A 791 12.09 33.87 -24.50
CA ALA A 791 10.99 34.72 -24.09
C ALA A 791 9.68 34.15 -24.63
N ASP A 792 8.69 33.97 -23.81
CA ASP A 792 7.42 33.38 -24.23
C ASP A 792 6.73 34.26 -25.28
N ARG A 793 6.82 35.59 -25.14
CA ARG A 793 6.29 36.55 -26.11
C ARG A 793 7.02 37.89 -26.12
N VAL A 794 7.14 38.48 -27.28
CA VAL A 794 7.66 39.84 -27.49
C VAL A 794 6.57 40.68 -28.17
N ASP A 795 6.22 41.79 -27.55
CA ASP A 795 5.16 42.70 -27.97
C ASP A 795 5.70 44.10 -28.33
N GLN A 796 5.00 44.78 -29.22
CA GLN A 796 5.08 46.22 -29.41
C GLN A 796 3.87 46.91 -28.80
N ARG A 797 4.03 47.70 -27.76
CA ARG A 797 2.96 48.39 -27.05
C ARG A 797 3.19 49.88 -27.07
N GLY A 798 2.40 50.67 -27.80
CA GLY A 798 2.52 52.11 -27.83
C GLY A 798 3.95 52.65 -28.10
N GLY A 799 4.70 52.00 -28.98
CA GLY A 799 6.08 52.35 -29.30
C GLY A 799 7.17 51.72 -28.39
N THR A 800 6.79 51.03 -27.32
CA THR A 800 7.69 50.31 -26.40
C THR A 800 7.72 48.84 -26.78
N VAL A 801 8.92 48.28 -26.87
CA VAL A 801 9.09 46.80 -26.96
C VAL A 801 8.93 46.20 -25.55
N HIS A 802 8.02 45.22 -25.45
CA HIS A 802 7.66 44.61 -24.17
C HIS A 802 7.88 43.10 -24.23
N ILE A 803 8.78 42.60 -23.37
CA ILE A 803 9.08 41.15 -23.31
C ILE A 803 8.29 40.54 -22.19
N LEU A 804 7.52 39.49 -22.53
CA LEU A 804 6.57 38.83 -21.63
C LEU A 804 6.97 37.39 -21.37
N ASP A 805 6.88 36.97 -20.11
CA ASP A 805 7.05 35.60 -19.68
C ASP A 805 5.85 35.17 -18.85
N TYR A 806 5.25 34.02 -19.16
CA TYR A 806 4.09 33.50 -18.49
C TYR A 806 4.48 32.68 -17.25
N LYS A 807 3.84 32.94 -16.12
CA LYS A 807 4.03 32.19 -14.88
C LYS A 807 2.72 31.54 -14.45
N THR A 808 2.67 30.22 -14.49
CA THR A 808 1.52 29.42 -14.02
C THR A 808 1.36 29.40 -12.49
N GLY A 809 2.38 29.88 -11.75
CA GLY A 809 2.29 30.13 -10.31
C GLY A 809 1.61 31.47 -9.99
N SER A 810 1.30 31.67 -8.70
CA SER A 810 0.68 32.90 -8.19
C SER A 810 1.68 33.99 -7.76
N GLY A 811 2.98 33.70 -7.72
CA GLY A 811 4.03 34.59 -7.24
C GLY A 811 4.95 35.10 -8.34
N ALA A 812 5.39 36.37 -8.21
CA ALA A 812 6.36 37.01 -9.11
C ALA A 812 7.68 37.28 -8.42
N SER A 813 8.80 36.92 -9.07
CA SER A 813 10.15 37.27 -8.64
C SER A 813 10.70 38.39 -9.52
N VAL A 814 10.19 39.64 -9.31
CA VAL A 814 10.61 40.82 -10.06
C VAL A 814 11.60 41.63 -9.21
N PRO A 815 12.70 42.12 -9.78
CA PRO A 815 13.65 42.98 -9.10
C PRO A 815 12.98 44.22 -8.48
N ASN A 816 13.47 44.64 -7.32
CA ASN A 816 13.02 45.91 -6.71
C ASN A 816 14.05 47.00 -6.93
N TRP A 817 13.89 47.78 -8.02
CA TRP A 817 14.86 48.79 -8.44
C TRP A 817 15.12 49.90 -7.41
N GLN A 818 14.20 50.13 -6.45
CA GLN A 818 14.40 51.12 -5.38
C GLN A 818 15.24 50.58 -4.20
N LYS A 819 15.23 49.27 -4.01
CA LYS A 819 15.95 48.62 -2.90
C LYS A 819 17.24 47.95 -3.34
N PHE A 820 17.39 47.73 -4.63
CA PHE A 820 18.58 47.06 -5.17
C PHE A 820 19.76 47.98 -5.16
N ASP A 821 20.85 47.58 -4.52
CA ASP A 821 22.15 48.28 -4.42
C ASP A 821 23.27 47.34 -4.83
N LEU A 822 24.04 47.76 -5.84
CA LEU A 822 25.21 47.04 -6.33
C LEU A 822 26.30 46.84 -5.25
N GLY A 823 26.41 47.79 -4.30
CA GLY A 823 27.39 47.72 -3.22
C GLY A 823 27.06 46.71 -2.13
N LEU A 824 25.81 46.21 -2.04
CA LEU A 824 25.34 45.31 -0.98
C LEU A 824 25.10 43.91 -1.55
N ARG A 825 26.18 43.19 -1.88
CA ARG A 825 26.09 41.85 -2.53
C ARG A 825 25.23 40.83 -1.75
N GLU A 826 25.28 40.91 -0.44
CA GLU A 826 24.52 39.97 0.46
C GLU A 826 23.02 40.13 0.31
N ASP A 827 22.54 41.33 -0.01
CA ASP A 827 21.11 41.64 -0.16
C ASP A 827 20.55 41.28 -1.56
N TRP A 828 21.39 40.91 -2.52
CA TRP A 828 20.94 40.64 -3.89
C TRP A 828 19.89 39.56 -4.00
N PRO A 829 19.98 38.41 -3.29
CA PRO A 829 18.93 37.41 -3.34
C PRO A 829 17.54 37.94 -2.95
N ALA A 830 17.47 38.89 -2.00
CA ALA A 830 16.22 39.47 -1.51
C ALA A 830 15.72 40.65 -2.36
N THR A 831 16.64 41.44 -2.95
CA THR A 831 16.32 42.70 -3.67
C THR A 831 16.28 42.51 -5.18
N LEU A 832 17.22 41.80 -5.77
CA LEU A 832 17.25 41.46 -7.21
C LEU A 832 16.28 40.29 -7.51
N LYS A 833 16.23 39.32 -6.64
CA LYS A 833 15.33 38.13 -6.70
C LYS A 833 15.51 37.23 -7.92
N SER A 834 15.55 37.80 -9.11
CA SER A 834 15.74 37.13 -10.39
C SER A 834 16.33 38.07 -11.42
N VAL A 835 17.23 37.57 -12.24
CA VAL A 835 17.81 38.31 -13.38
C VAL A 835 17.01 38.10 -14.67
N GLN A 836 15.94 37.30 -14.66
CA GLN A 836 15.24 36.83 -15.87
C GLN A 836 14.79 38.01 -16.77
N LEU A 837 14.04 38.95 -16.21
CA LEU A 837 13.53 40.09 -16.99
C LEU A 837 14.65 41.03 -17.51
N PRO A 838 15.60 41.49 -16.69
CA PRO A 838 16.72 42.27 -17.20
C PRO A 838 17.59 41.51 -18.21
N PHE A 839 17.74 40.20 -18.03
CA PHE A 839 18.46 39.34 -18.98
C PHE A 839 17.81 39.36 -20.36
N TYR A 840 16.46 39.22 -20.41
CA TYR A 840 15.76 39.24 -21.67
C TYR A 840 15.90 40.58 -22.40
N ILE A 841 15.85 41.68 -21.66
CA ILE A 841 16.12 43.02 -22.26
C ILE A 841 17.55 43.11 -22.82
N LEU A 842 18.53 42.63 -22.05
CA LEU A 842 19.94 42.58 -22.48
C LEU A 842 20.12 41.79 -23.78
N ALA A 843 19.55 40.59 -23.83
CA ALA A 843 19.67 39.69 -24.96
C ALA A 843 18.94 40.28 -26.21
N TYR A 844 17.73 40.82 -26.04
CA TYR A 844 16.99 41.45 -27.13
C TYR A 844 17.72 42.66 -27.70
N MET A 845 18.29 43.52 -26.85
CA MET A 845 19.09 44.68 -27.28
C MET A 845 20.29 44.26 -28.12
N ALA A 846 21.01 43.25 -27.67
CA ALA A 846 22.19 42.73 -28.38
C ALA A 846 21.82 42.14 -29.76
N GLU A 847 20.79 41.37 -29.83
CA GLU A 847 20.35 40.68 -31.05
C GLU A 847 19.79 41.67 -32.11
N HIS A 848 19.08 42.70 -31.66
CA HIS A 848 18.41 43.67 -32.57
C HIS A 848 19.19 45.00 -32.71
N GLY A 849 20.39 45.11 -32.13
CA GLY A 849 21.22 46.33 -32.23
C GLY A 849 20.58 47.53 -31.53
N VAL A 850 19.76 47.37 -30.53
CA VAL A 850 19.12 48.46 -29.81
C VAL A 850 20.08 49.09 -28.82
N ALA A 851 20.36 50.40 -29.00
CA ALA A 851 21.39 51.10 -28.22
C ALA A 851 20.95 51.50 -26.79
N SER A 852 19.63 51.58 -26.51
CA SER A 852 19.13 52.09 -25.24
C SER A 852 17.89 51.31 -24.78
N ALA A 853 17.86 50.93 -23.51
CA ALA A 853 16.71 50.25 -22.87
C ALA A 853 15.54 51.24 -22.56
N ALA A 854 15.66 52.54 -22.89
CA ALA A 854 14.60 53.53 -22.57
C ALA A 854 13.24 53.18 -23.21
N GLY A 855 13.27 52.61 -24.44
CA GLY A 855 12.07 52.17 -25.19
C GLY A 855 11.67 50.71 -24.93
N MET A 856 12.11 50.10 -23.81
CA MET A 856 11.86 48.68 -23.53
C MET A 856 11.25 48.51 -22.16
N ASP A 857 10.53 47.40 -21.99
CA ASP A 857 10.07 46.88 -20.70
C ASP A 857 10.02 45.35 -20.72
N ALA A 858 9.87 44.73 -19.58
CA ALA A 858 9.66 43.30 -19.46
C ALA A 858 8.77 43.00 -18.26
N SER A 859 8.00 41.92 -18.33
CA SER A 859 7.06 41.58 -17.29
C SER A 859 6.85 40.08 -17.15
N LEU A 860 6.40 39.71 -15.96
CA LEU A 860 5.82 38.37 -15.66
C LEU A 860 4.31 38.49 -15.69
N MET A 861 3.62 37.71 -16.49
CA MET A 861 2.18 37.56 -16.45
C MET A 861 1.80 36.36 -15.55
N LEU A 862 1.10 36.67 -14.46
CA LEU A 862 0.75 35.67 -13.43
C LEU A 862 -0.57 34.97 -13.81
N LEU A 863 -0.45 33.78 -14.34
CA LEU A 863 -1.60 32.97 -14.78
C LEU A 863 -2.22 32.16 -13.64
N GLY A 864 -1.49 31.92 -12.54
CA GLY A 864 -1.96 31.14 -11.38
C GLY A 864 -2.58 31.98 -10.26
N ALA A 865 -2.54 33.31 -10.34
CA ALA A 865 -3.18 34.21 -9.37
C ALA A 865 -4.72 34.20 -9.52
N GLU A 866 -5.46 34.61 -8.50
CA GLU A 866 -6.93 34.71 -8.55
C GLU A 866 -7.41 35.53 -9.77
N ASN A 867 -6.79 36.68 -10.00
CA ASN A 867 -6.98 37.49 -11.20
C ASN A 867 -5.70 37.52 -12.03
N ILE A 868 -5.81 37.49 -13.35
CA ILE A 868 -4.65 37.65 -14.24
C ILE A 868 -4.04 39.04 -13.99
N SER A 869 -2.76 39.09 -13.78
CA SER A 869 -2.05 40.31 -13.52
C SER A 869 -0.66 40.29 -14.16
N GLU A 870 -0.13 41.46 -14.46
CA GLU A 870 1.17 41.68 -15.05
C GLU A 870 2.08 42.45 -14.07
N GLU A 871 3.23 41.89 -13.72
CA GLU A 871 4.22 42.49 -12.85
C GLU A 871 5.42 42.95 -13.72
N THR A 872 5.50 44.26 -13.97
CA THR A 872 6.52 44.83 -14.82
C THR A 872 7.83 45.12 -14.10
N LEU A 873 8.95 45.03 -14.81
CA LEU A 873 10.30 45.30 -14.29
C LEU A 873 10.42 46.74 -13.79
N TYR A 874 9.87 47.70 -14.54
CA TYR A 874 9.92 49.12 -14.24
C TYR A 874 8.62 49.65 -13.64
N LYS A 875 7.99 48.90 -12.75
CA LYS A 875 6.79 49.35 -12.03
C LYS A 875 7.06 50.64 -11.25
N GLU A 876 6.17 51.65 -11.41
CA GLU A 876 6.20 52.83 -10.56
C GLU A 876 6.05 52.45 -9.09
N ARG A 877 6.92 52.98 -8.22
CA ARG A 877 6.91 52.69 -6.80
C ARG A 877 7.08 53.98 -6.00
N ASN A 878 6.30 54.17 -4.97
CA ASN A 878 6.35 55.34 -4.08
C ASN A 878 6.25 56.69 -4.85
N LYS A 879 5.43 56.76 -5.90
CA LYS A 879 5.25 57.92 -6.78
C LYS A 879 6.53 58.38 -7.50
N LYS A 880 7.52 57.48 -7.64
CA LYS A 880 8.72 57.70 -8.42
C LYS A 880 8.64 56.95 -9.72
N THR A 881 8.78 57.68 -10.83
CA THR A 881 8.85 57.09 -12.16
C THR A 881 10.26 56.55 -12.40
N PRO A 882 10.43 55.32 -12.84
CA PRO A 882 11.75 54.71 -13.06
C PRO A 882 12.46 55.30 -14.28
N GLU A 883 13.73 55.66 -14.13
CA GLU A 883 14.60 55.97 -15.26
C GLU A 883 15.15 54.66 -15.85
N LYS A 884 14.45 54.11 -16.85
CA LYS A 884 14.64 52.75 -17.37
C LYS A 884 16.09 52.46 -17.79
N ALA A 885 16.75 53.41 -18.50
CA ALA A 885 18.10 53.22 -18.98
C ALA A 885 19.14 53.13 -17.84
N ALA A 886 19.01 53.96 -16.80
CA ALA A 886 19.92 53.94 -15.65
C ALA A 886 19.75 52.67 -14.82
N ILE A 887 18.48 52.29 -14.53
CA ILE A 887 18.13 51.06 -13.78
C ILE A 887 18.64 49.85 -14.55
N PHE A 888 18.43 49.78 -15.86
CA PHE A 888 18.95 48.70 -16.69
C PHE A 888 20.49 48.61 -16.64
N GLY A 889 21.19 49.74 -16.67
CA GLY A 889 22.65 49.78 -16.51
C GLY A 889 23.10 49.10 -15.21
N THR A 890 22.38 49.35 -14.11
CA THR A 890 22.63 48.70 -12.81
C THR A 890 22.41 47.19 -12.86
N TYR A 891 21.31 46.76 -13.49
CA TYR A 891 21.05 45.32 -13.62
C TYR A 891 22.05 44.61 -14.54
N LYS A 892 22.47 45.25 -15.63
CA LYS A 892 23.53 44.73 -16.50
C LYS A 892 24.83 44.51 -15.72
N GLN A 893 25.22 45.47 -14.88
CA GLN A 893 26.39 45.33 -14.02
C GLN A 893 26.25 44.18 -13.03
N ALA A 894 25.07 43.99 -12.45
CA ALA A 894 24.77 42.83 -11.54
C ALA A 894 24.89 41.51 -12.28
N ILE A 895 24.32 41.38 -13.49
CA ILE A 895 24.42 40.16 -14.31
C ILE A 895 25.90 39.88 -14.62
N THR A 896 26.66 40.91 -15.02
CA THR A 896 28.13 40.79 -15.30
C THR A 896 28.88 40.30 -14.06
N ALA A 897 28.62 40.91 -12.91
CA ALA A 897 29.25 40.51 -11.65
C ALA A 897 28.97 39.08 -11.26
N LEU A 898 27.68 38.62 -11.39
CA LEU A 898 27.33 37.26 -11.10
C LEU A 898 28.01 36.26 -12.03
N VAL A 899 28.09 36.55 -13.32
CA VAL A 899 28.79 35.70 -14.29
C VAL A 899 30.29 35.68 -13.98
N GLU A 900 30.88 36.81 -13.63
CA GLU A 900 32.29 36.90 -13.22
C GLU A 900 32.55 36.12 -11.91
N GLU A 901 31.68 36.24 -10.91
CA GLU A 901 31.75 35.42 -9.69
C GLU A 901 31.73 33.92 -10.01
N ILE A 902 30.86 33.47 -10.91
CA ILE A 902 30.77 32.04 -11.31
C ILE A 902 32.07 31.57 -11.96
N LEU A 903 32.72 32.42 -12.76
CA LEU A 903 33.95 32.10 -13.51
C LEU A 903 35.23 32.32 -12.70
N ASP A 904 35.21 33.05 -11.59
CA ASP A 904 36.38 33.36 -10.79
C ASP A 904 36.85 32.14 -9.98
N GLU A 905 37.99 31.59 -10.32
CA GLU A 905 38.60 30.40 -9.70
C GLU A 905 38.97 30.61 -8.20
N ASN A 906 39.17 31.86 -7.80
CA ASN A 906 39.49 32.19 -6.42
C ASN A 906 38.28 32.19 -5.48
N LEU A 907 37.06 32.22 -6.06
CA LEU A 907 35.83 32.17 -5.30
C LEU A 907 35.27 30.73 -5.29
N LYS A 908 34.84 30.25 -4.14
CA LYS A 908 34.21 28.96 -4.03
C LYS A 908 32.69 29.04 -4.36
N PHE A 909 32.07 27.91 -4.66
CA PHE A 909 30.61 27.79 -4.69
C PHE A 909 30.11 27.61 -3.24
N GLU A 910 29.69 28.72 -2.64
CA GLU A 910 29.23 28.74 -1.26
C GLU A 910 27.80 28.24 -1.10
N PRO A 911 27.46 27.55 0.01
CA PRO A 911 26.07 27.26 0.37
C PRO A 911 25.31 28.56 0.69
N THR A 912 24.01 28.55 0.51
CA THR A 912 23.17 29.69 0.93
C THR A 912 23.17 29.86 2.44
N ALA A 913 23.20 31.12 2.91
CA ALA A 913 22.96 31.45 4.31
C ALA A 913 21.47 31.39 4.70
N ASP A 914 20.57 31.57 3.74
CA ASP A 914 19.11 31.46 3.97
C ASP A 914 18.63 30.02 3.82
N GLU A 915 18.37 29.35 4.95
CA GLU A 915 17.92 27.97 5.00
C GLU A 915 16.55 27.73 4.34
N LYS A 916 15.72 28.76 4.19
CA LYS A 916 14.45 28.65 3.47
C LYS A 916 14.64 28.20 2.02
N ASN A 917 15.79 28.59 1.41
CA ASN A 917 16.14 28.11 0.06
C ASN A 917 16.44 26.61 0.01
N CYS A 918 16.69 25.97 1.16
CA CYS A 918 16.98 24.54 1.26
C CYS A 918 15.74 23.68 1.37
N ALA A 919 14.61 24.21 1.87
CA ALA A 919 13.38 23.45 2.06
C ALA A 919 12.90 22.76 0.77
N SER A 920 12.92 23.47 -0.35
CA SER A 920 12.56 22.95 -1.69
C SER A 920 13.75 22.61 -2.57
N CYS A 921 14.97 22.50 -2.02
CA CYS A 921 16.16 22.20 -2.79
C CYS A 921 16.28 20.69 -3.07
N PRO A 922 16.42 20.25 -4.33
CA PRO A 922 16.57 18.82 -4.65
C PRO A 922 17.86 18.23 -4.10
N PHE A 923 18.85 19.05 -3.79
CA PHE A 923 20.16 18.63 -3.28
C PHE A 923 20.29 18.75 -1.76
N LYS A 924 19.21 19.01 -1.03
CA LYS A 924 19.23 19.18 0.43
C LYS A 924 19.85 17.98 1.18
N THR A 925 19.65 16.76 0.67
CA THR A 925 20.26 15.55 1.22
C THR A 925 21.78 15.52 1.05
N LEU A 926 22.28 15.97 -0.11
CA LEU A 926 23.74 16.10 -0.34
C LEU A 926 24.39 17.15 0.55
N CYS A 927 23.62 18.17 0.93
CA CYS A 927 24.05 19.23 1.84
C CYS A 927 23.87 18.88 3.32
N GLY A 928 23.32 17.70 3.66
CA GLY A 928 22.96 17.34 5.03
C GLY A 928 21.80 18.16 5.63
N ARG A 929 21.04 18.88 4.78
CA ARG A 929 19.94 19.78 5.20
C ARG A 929 18.55 19.21 4.92
N GLN A 930 18.39 17.89 4.96
CA GLN A 930 17.12 17.21 4.69
C GLN A 930 16.02 17.53 5.72
N TRP A 931 16.40 17.99 6.90
CA TRP A 931 15.47 18.28 8.01
C TRP A 931 15.16 19.77 8.19
N THR A 932 15.61 20.63 7.26
CA THR A 932 15.26 22.05 7.29
C THR A 932 13.79 22.23 6.97
N GLU A 933 13.04 22.82 7.90
CA GLU A 933 11.64 23.20 7.69
C GLU A 933 11.57 24.50 6.88
N GLY A 934 10.57 24.59 5.94
CA GLY A 934 10.40 25.73 5.05
C GLY A 934 9.67 26.92 5.68
#